data_5afa896d3846c800cd4be1ca255061ed
#
_entry.id   5afa896d3846c800cd4be1ca255061ed
#
_cell.length_a   1.000
_cell.length_b   1.000
_cell.length_c   1.000
_cell.angle_alpha   90.00
_cell.angle_beta   90.00
_cell.angle_gamma   90.00
#
_symmetry.space_group_name_H-M   'P 1'
#
loop_
_entity.id
_entity.type
_entity.pdbx_description
1 polymer ?
#
loop_
_entity_poly.entity_id
_entity_poly.type
_entity_poly.pdbx_seq_one_letter_code
_entity_poly.pdbx_strand_id
1 'polypeptide(L)'
;MDTKKLLAAIALMANAAFCSAQDGAGTGQPAKTFTKLWTADQGDGTYINPVVNADFPDIDLLRVGDTYYMMTTSMYHFPGATILKSKDLVNWEFCCNPLEKIDDNDAYNLINGKHHYSQGQWATSLTYHDGKYHIYFICYGREGTDHTQQILLTATDIEGAWDMTKMSDHYYDSGWLFDDDENGDGNLYVACGINHIHVNKLDPKTFAKKESKEVIVRESSGLEGCRMYHIGDYYYIYATYGGWNASQAIFRSKKPMGPYEECSYRLFENQFIHQGALVETQTGEWWTIIFKDAGAIGRIPYLEPVKWVDGWPVLGNDGIDVSKNGKAYKKPDVGATYPATYIASNDPFASTTLGKQWQWNHNWVESAWSLTERPGYLRLYTASVTDDLNSARNSISQRIQGYSPNGTASDRTASSYGIVKMDISGMAEGDVAGLSVFQNPYSFIAVKMVDGKKVLYSERCTFNSQNLKKEESKTGKAITSDVIYFKTQVNYGTNTCKYYYSTDNKTYTPWGCTMKMGYTLDYFVGQRYYIFNYATKALGGHVDVDWFSTEPKFTEEDFYTAEMLEEMAQTPVSPKCDPACIFPLADGSFNPSIYMTGTAKNMTAAGNKMLVFTSGADGFGGWRYEKGIDISDYKYLIVKTFAKPAKGTKLRLYDKNNYWTAAYECELTTKETVIDLSNLTTALGTKIDPSHICLAGIQGTGKAIYISEIFLSNDGETNVTTGIESTQDNKVAGCHEDAHIYTTGGIMTDLPGDGISIIRKNDKAKKVLTR
;
A
#
# COMPACT_ATOMS: atom_id res chain seq x y z
N MET A 1 -11.67 -17.91 -17.33
CA MET A 1 -11.03 -17.24 -16.18
C MET A 1 -10.25 -18.35 -15.45
N ASP A 2 -8.97 -18.15 -15.21
CA ASP A 2 -8.15 -19.19 -14.58
C ASP A 2 -8.56 -19.31 -13.11
N THR A 3 -9.13 -20.45 -12.72
CA THR A 3 -9.62 -20.74 -11.37
C THR A 3 -8.55 -20.53 -10.28
N LYS A 4 -7.29 -20.73 -10.62
CA LYS A 4 -6.15 -20.48 -9.72
C LYS A 4 -6.03 -19.01 -9.32
N LYS A 5 -6.40 -18.07 -10.18
CA LYS A 5 -6.27 -16.63 -9.91
C LYS A 5 -7.42 -16.03 -9.10
N LEU A 6 -8.61 -16.57 -9.29
CA LEU A 6 -9.73 -16.21 -8.40
C LEU A 6 -9.46 -16.70 -6.97
N LEU A 7 -8.83 -17.86 -6.83
CA LEU A 7 -8.40 -18.43 -5.54
C LEU A 7 -7.21 -17.66 -4.96
N ALA A 8 -6.29 -17.15 -5.80
CA ALA A 8 -5.18 -16.30 -5.38
C ALA A 8 -5.67 -14.97 -4.75
N ALA A 9 -6.66 -14.34 -5.35
CA ALA A 9 -7.30 -13.16 -4.79
C ALA A 9 -7.92 -13.44 -3.40
N ILE A 10 -8.48 -14.63 -3.22
CA ILE A 10 -9.08 -15.06 -1.96
C ILE A 10 -8.01 -15.35 -0.90
N ALA A 11 -6.92 -16.02 -1.30
CA ALA A 11 -5.81 -16.33 -0.40
C ALA A 11 -5.04 -15.07 0.07
N LEU A 12 -4.94 -14.03 -0.79
CA LEU A 12 -4.28 -12.79 -0.42
C LEU A 12 -5.16 -11.85 0.42
N MET A 13 -6.48 -11.87 0.25
CA MET A 13 -7.36 -11.19 1.21
C MET A 13 -7.27 -11.84 2.60
N ALA A 14 -7.06 -13.15 2.68
CA ALA A 14 -6.74 -13.81 3.95
C ALA A 14 -5.36 -13.38 4.49
N ASN A 15 -4.33 -13.20 3.64
CA ASN A 15 -3.01 -12.72 4.07
C ASN A 15 -2.98 -11.22 4.42
N ALA A 16 -3.74 -10.38 3.74
CA ALA A 16 -3.89 -8.97 4.14
C ALA A 16 -4.65 -8.84 5.48
N ALA A 17 -5.57 -9.75 5.78
CA ALA A 17 -6.21 -9.85 7.09
C ALA A 17 -5.28 -10.47 8.16
N PHE A 18 -4.31 -11.31 7.76
CA PHE A 18 -3.32 -11.89 8.69
C PHE A 18 -2.21 -10.92 9.09
N CYS A 19 -1.91 -9.90 8.29
CA CYS A 19 -0.95 -8.84 8.70
C CYS A 19 -1.54 -7.85 9.71
N SER A 20 -2.85 -7.83 9.92
CA SER A 20 -3.50 -6.96 10.91
C SER A 20 -4.03 -7.66 12.17
N ALA A 21 -3.76 -8.99 12.33
CA ALA A 21 -4.25 -9.75 13.47
C ALA A 21 -3.17 -10.72 13.97
N GLN A 22 -2.08 -10.20 14.52
CA GLN A 22 -1.17 -10.97 15.38
C GLN A 22 -1.06 -10.32 16.75
N ASP A 23 -2.14 -10.38 17.51
CA ASP A 23 -2.10 -10.41 18.96
C ASP A 23 -2.69 -11.76 19.40
N GLY A 24 -1.81 -12.68 19.82
CA GLY A 24 -2.25 -13.96 20.41
C GLY A 24 -1.34 -15.14 20.07
N ALA A 25 -0.52 -15.56 21.04
CA ALA A 25 0.32 -16.73 20.96
C ALA A 25 -0.44 -18.00 20.57
N GLY A 26 -0.29 -18.42 19.30
CA GLY A 26 -0.70 -19.71 18.81
C GLY A 26 0.50 -20.39 18.14
N THR A 27 0.84 -21.62 18.58
CA THR A 27 1.89 -22.48 18.01
C THR A 27 1.50 -22.94 16.60
N GLY A 28 1.50 -21.99 15.64
CA GLY A 28 1.39 -22.28 14.22
C GLY A 28 2.77 -22.16 13.59
N GLN A 29 3.13 -23.09 12.72
CA GLN A 29 4.35 -22.98 11.91
C GLN A 29 4.39 -21.60 11.24
N PRO A 30 5.55 -20.92 11.21
CA PRO A 30 5.64 -19.63 10.56
C PRO A 30 5.24 -19.79 9.09
N ALA A 31 4.34 -18.90 8.63
CA ALA A 31 4.07 -18.75 7.21
C ALA A 31 5.41 -18.74 6.48
N LYS A 32 5.50 -19.45 5.33
CA LYS A 32 6.71 -19.44 4.49
C LYS A 32 7.07 -17.99 4.23
N THR A 33 7.96 -17.46 5.03
CA THR A 33 8.53 -16.14 4.83
C THR A 33 9.19 -16.16 3.47
N PHE A 34 8.90 -15.19 2.61
CA PHE A 34 9.61 -14.94 1.37
C PHE A 34 11.06 -14.65 1.73
N THR A 35 11.87 -15.67 1.67
CA THR A 35 12.94 -15.96 2.63
C THR A 35 14.24 -15.26 2.35
N LYS A 36 14.30 -14.16 1.62
CA LYS A 36 15.61 -13.53 1.40
C LYS A 36 15.57 -12.05 1.08
N LEU A 37 14.51 -11.36 1.42
CA LEU A 37 14.56 -9.91 1.47
C LEU A 37 15.43 -9.46 2.64
N TRP A 38 15.92 -8.23 2.57
CA TRP A 38 16.69 -7.65 3.65
C TRP A 38 15.86 -7.54 4.93
N THR A 39 16.40 -8.03 6.04
CA THR A 39 15.94 -7.66 7.38
C THR A 39 17.14 -7.20 8.22
N ALA A 40 16.95 -6.13 8.97
CA ALA A 40 17.95 -5.69 9.95
C ALA A 40 17.92 -6.53 11.21
N ASP A 41 16.78 -7.08 11.58
CA ASP A 41 16.57 -7.90 12.77
C ASP A 41 17.26 -9.26 12.63
N GLN A 42 18.13 -9.62 13.60
CA GLN A 42 18.85 -10.88 13.58
C GLN A 42 18.14 -12.00 14.37
N GLY A 43 16.99 -11.69 15.01
CA GLY A 43 16.19 -12.65 15.78
C GLY A 43 16.75 -13.02 17.15
N ASP A 44 17.87 -12.44 17.57
CA ASP A 44 18.57 -12.72 18.83
C ASP A 44 18.64 -11.51 19.78
N GLY A 45 17.84 -10.47 19.51
CA GLY A 45 17.86 -9.19 20.24
C GLY A 45 18.89 -8.21 19.68
N THR A 46 19.50 -8.52 18.55
CA THR A 46 20.41 -7.62 17.84
C THR A 46 19.87 -7.22 16.48
N TYR A 47 20.42 -6.11 15.95
CA TYR A 47 20.15 -5.64 14.59
C TYR A 47 21.45 -5.32 13.85
N ILE A 48 21.37 -5.22 12.53
CA ILE A 48 22.47 -4.77 11.67
C ILE A 48 22.04 -3.56 10.84
N ASN A 49 22.99 -2.67 10.56
CA ASN A 49 22.78 -1.59 9.60
C ASN A 49 23.20 -1.99 8.17
N PRO A 50 22.57 -1.41 7.13
CA PRO A 50 21.49 -0.41 7.17
C PRO A 50 20.20 -0.98 7.77
N VAL A 51 19.45 -0.19 8.51
CA VAL A 51 18.18 -0.65 9.10
C VAL A 51 17.12 -0.92 8.03
N VAL A 52 17.15 -0.17 6.92
CA VAL A 52 16.43 -0.46 5.68
C VAL A 52 17.42 -0.38 4.52
N ASN A 53 17.55 -1.46 3.73
CA ASN A 53 18.53 -1.52 2.65
C ASN A 53 17.93 -1.13 1.29
N ALA A 54 17.37 0.07 1.22
CA ALA A 54 16.78 0.68 0.02
C ALA A 54 16.79 2.20 0.15
N ASP A 55 16.46 2.89 -0.96
CA ASP A 55 16.44 4.37 -1.06
C ASP A 55 15.27 4.98 -0.28
N PHE A 56 15.52 5.42 0.96
CA PHE A 56 14.58 6.15 1.81
C PHE A 56 15.27 7.37 2.42
N PRO A 57 15.41 8.46 1.66
CA PRO A 57 16.20 9.63 2.05
C PRO A 57 15.44 10.67 2.89
N ASP A 58 16.20 11.66 3.39
CA ASP A 58 15.71 12.89 4.02
C ASP A 58 14.78 12.61 5.21
N ILE A 59 15.26 11.76 6.10
CA ILE A 59 14.47 11.13 7.15
C ILE A 59 13.97 12.16 8.17
N ASP A 60 12.67 12.09 8.50
CA ASP A 60 12.11 12.60 9.73
C ASP A 60 11.48 11.48 10.56
N LEU A 61 11.57 11.57 11.87
CA LEU A 61 11.07 10.56 12.81
C LEU A 61 10.03 11.15 13.75
N LEU A 62 8.96 10.41 13.93
CA LEU A 62 7.90 10.73 14.88
C LEU A 62 7.51 9.48 15.66
N ARG A 63 7.34 9.61 16.98
CA ARG A 63 6.70 8.59 17.82
C ARG A 63 5.34 9.08 18.30
N VAL A 64 4.30 8.28 18.06
CA VAL A 64 2.95 8.51 18.61
C VAL A 64 2.55 7.24 19.35
N GLY A 65 2.43 7.34 20.67
CA GLY A 65 2.21 6.18 21.53
C GLY A 65 3.38 5.19 21.44
N ASP A 66 3.09 3.98 21.00
CA ASP A 66 4.04 2.87 20.85
C ASP A 66 4.50 2.66 19.38
N THR A 67 4.16 3.56 18.50
CA THR A 67 4.45 3.45 17.06
C THR A 67 5.40 4.55 16.62
N TYR A 68 6.44 4.14 15.90
CA TYR A 68 7.39 5.03 15.26
C TYR A 68 7.04 5.17 13.79
N TYR A 69 7.13 6.38 13.28
CA TYR A 69 6.93 6.72 11.88
C TYR A 69 8.19 7.33 11.31
N MET A 70 8.61 6.84 10.15
CA MET A 70 9.74 7.37 9.39
C MET A 70 9.21 7.96 8.10
N MET A 71 9.23 9.28 8.01
CA MET A 71 8.88 10.05 6.82
C MET A 71 10.09 10.14 5.90
N THR A 72 9.87 10.00 4.58
CA THR A 72 10.95 10.02 3.59
C THR A 72 10.55 10.75 2.31
N THR A 73 11.55 11.16 1.53
CA THR A 73 11.37 11.83 0.24
C THR A 73 11.07 10.83 -0.88
N SER A 74 10.11 11.17 -1.73
CA SER A 74 9.71 10.37 -2.90
C SER A 74 10.04 11.04 -4.24
N MET A 75 10.43 12.31 -4.23
CA MET A 75 10.67 13.15 -5.40
C MET A 75 9.44 13.16 -6.34
N TYR A 76 9.65 12.78 -7.59
CA TYR A 76 8.65 12.74 -8.66
C TYR A 76 7.85 11.44 -8.73
N HIS A 77 8.00 10.55 -7.74
CA HIS A 77 7.25 9.29 -7.69
C HIS A 77 5.98 9.44 -6.85
N PHE A 78 4.84 9.11 -7.45
CA PHE A 78 3.53 9.23 -6.80
C PHE A 78 2.75 7.90 -6.76
N PRO A 79 1.90 7.66 -5.73
CA PRO A 79 1.71 8.50 -4.53
C PRO A 79 3.03 8.67 -3.77
N GLY A 80 3.27 9.92 -3.30
CA GLY A 80 4.53 10.32 -2.65
C GLY A 80 4.39 10.55 -1.16
N ALA A 81 5.42 11.18 -0.57
CA ALA A 81 5.50 11.41 0.87
C ALA A 81 5.47 10.09 1.66
N THR A 82 6.27 9.13 1.24
CA THR A 82 6.27 7.76 1.79
C THR A 82 6.59 7.74 3.28
N ILE A 83 5.69 7.15 4.07
CA ILE A 83 5.86 6.89 5.49
C ILE A 83 6.02 5.40 5.71
N LEU A 84 7.05 5.02 6.46
CA LEU A 84 7.19 3.70 7.05
C LEU A 84 6.79 3.75 8.52
N LYS A 85 6.32 2.63 9.09
CA LYS A 85 6.02 2.49 10.51
C LYS A 85 6.76 1.32 11.12
N SER A 86 7.06 1.43 12.42
CA SER A 86 7.73 0.39 13.21
C SER A 86 7.26 0.44 14.65
N LYS A 87 7.36 -0.68 15.34
CA LYS A 87 7.16 -0.76 16.80
C LYS A 87 8.46 -0.78 17.60
N ASP A 88 9.61 -0.94 16.91
CA ASP A 88 10.90 -1.15 17.58
C ASP A 88 12.10 -0.45 16.89
N LEU A 89 11.84 0.43 15.92
CA LEU A 89 12.84 1.15 15.12
C LEU A 89 13.71 0.25 14.21
N VAL A 90 13.54 -1.05 14.26
CA VAL A 90 14.31 -2.03 13.48
C VAL A 90 13.45 -2.71 12.42
N ASN A 91 12.24 -3.08 12.80
CA ASN A 91 11.28 -3.77 11.95
C ASN A 91 10.32 -2.75 11.31
N TRP A 92 10.55 -2.43 10.05
CA TRP A 92 9.81 -1.42 9.30
C TRP A 92 8.88 -2.02 8.26
N GLU A 93 7.73 -1.41 8.08
CA GLU A 93 6.77 -1.72 7.01
C GLU A 93 6.20 -0.44 6.40
N PHE A 94 5.64 -0.53 5.18
CA PHE A 94 4.96 0.61 4.57
C PHE A 94 3.71 1.00 5.37
N CYS A 95 3.63 2.25 5.79
CA CYS A 95 2.46 2.83 6.44
C CYS A 95 1.50 3.40 5.38
N CYS A 96 1.91 4.45 4.69
CA CYS A 96 1.10 5.13 3.68
C CYS A 96 1.97 5.98 2.74
N ASN A 97 1.35 6.47 1.66
CA ASN A 97 1.90 7.47 0.75
C ASN A 97 0.88 8.62 0.63
N PRO A 98 0.90 9.61 1.53
CA PRO A 98 -0.14 10.64 1.66
C PRO A 98 -0.34 11.56 0.46
N LEU A 99 0.68 11.77 -0.34
CA LEU A 99 0.64 12.68 -1.49
C LEU A 99 0.23 11.93 -2.75
N GLU A 100 -1.04 11.97 -3.10
CA GLU A 100 -1.56 11.27 -4.27
C GLU A 100 -0.94 11.79 -5.57
N LYS A 101 -1.12 13.05 -5.87
CA LYS A 101 -0.56 13.73 -7.06
C LYS A 101 -0.18 15.17 -6.70
N ILE A 102 0.69 15.75 -7.50
CA ILE A 102 0.95 17.19 -7.50
C ILE A 102 0.19 17.82 -8.68
N ASP A 103 0.33 19.12 -8.87
CA ASP A 103 -0.34 19.90 -9.91
C ASP A 103 -0.50 19.17 -11.24
N ASP A 104 -1.65 19.38 -11.86
CA ASP A 104 -1.94 18.96 -13.23
C ASP A 104 -1.28 19.93 -14.22
N ASN A 105 -0.02 19.67 -14.54
CA ASN A 105 0.73 20.44 -15.54
C ASN A 105 1.57 19.53 -16.45
N ASP A 106 2.04 20.10 -17.55
CA ASP A 106 2.78 19.34 -18.57
C ASP A 106 3.94 18.51 -18.02
N ALA A 107 4.72 19.09 -17.10
CA ALA A 107 5.93 18.44 -16.61
C ALA A 107 5.62 17.32 -15.62
N TYR A 108 4.66 17.49 -14.70
CA TYR A 108 4.20 16.41 -13.83
C TYR A 108 3.40 15.35 -14.59
N ASN A 109 2.86 15.68 -15.76
CA ASN A 109 2.15 14.73 -16.62
C ASN A 109 3.03 14.08 -17.69
N LEU A 110 4.31 14.38 -17.77
CA LEU A 110 5.25 13.88 -18.80
C LEU A 110 4.70 14.10 -20.23
N ILE A 111 4.21 15.30 -20.54
CA ILE A 111 3.67 15.66 -21.86
C ILE A 111 4.44 16.84 -22.46
N ASN A 112 4.35 16.99 -23.77
CA ASN A 112 5.01 18.07 -24.52
C ASN A 112 6.54 18.12 -24.33
N GLY A 113 7.17 16.95 -24.07
CA GLY A 113 8.62 16.83 -23.84
C GLY A 113 9.10 17.40 -22.50
N LYS A 114 8.18 17.75 -21.59
CA LYS A 114 8.49 18.26 -20.27
C LYS A 114 8.51 17.16 -19.22
N HIS A 115 9.29 17.38 -18.15
CA HIS A 115 9.39 16.47 -17.00
C HIS A 115 9.84 17.21 -15.75
N HIS A 116 9.59 16.60 -14.59
CA HIS A 116 10.05 17.07 -13.27
C HIS A 116 10.97 16.05 -12.57
N TYR A 117 11.85 15.38 -13.31
CA TYR A 117 12.89 14.55 -12.70
C TYR A 117 13.73 15.37 -11.71
N SER A 118 14.16 14.77 -10.62
CA SER A 118 14.80 15.40 -9.44
C SER A 118 13.96 16.46 -8.71
N GLN A 119 12.68 16.56 -9.00
CA GLN A 119 11.75 17.52 -8.42
C GLN A 119 10.58 16.81 -7.74
N GLY A 120 9.49 17.49 -7.44
CA GLY A 120 8.37 16.93 -6.74
C GLY A 120 8.48 17.11 -5.23
N GLN A 121 8.21 16.08 -4.45
CA GLN A 121 8.25 16.15 -3.00
C GLN A 121 9.70 16.00 -2.49
N TRP A 122 10.24 17.10 -1.95
CA TRP A 122 11.56 17.17 -1.33
C TRP A 122 11.50 16.89 0.16
N ALA A 123 12.60 17.15 0.88
CA ALA A 123 12.72 16.90 2.32
C ALA A 123 11.53 17.44 3.11
N THR A 124 11.07 16.68 4.07
CA THR A 124 9.75 16.79 4.67
C THR A 124 9.84 16.79 6.19
N SER A 125 8.97 17.54 6.84
CA SER A 125 8.77 17.47 8.28
C SER A 125 7.46 16.74 8.59
N LEU A 126 7.49 15.82 9.55
CA LEU A 126 6.33 15.08 10.06
C LEU A 126 6.15 15.36 11.55
N THR A 127 5.00 15.90 11.93
CA THR A 127 4.68 16.19 13.33
C THR A 127 3.27 15.72 13.69
N TYR A 128 3.01 15.58 15.00
CA TYR A 128 1.69 15.28 15.54
C TYR A 128 1.36 16.30 16.61
N HIS A 129 0.24 16.99 16.45
CA HIS A 129 -0.21 18.03 17.36
C HIS A 129 -1.75 18.08 17.39
N ASP A 130 -2.31 18.20 18.58
CA ASP A 130 -3.76 18.35 18.83
C ASP A 130 -4.62 17.31 18.08
N GLY A 131 -4.19 16.04 18.13
CA GLY A 131 -4.89 14.91 17.49
C GLY A 131 -4.72 14.83 15.98
N LYS A 132 -3.80 15.59 15.36
CA LYS A 132 -3.58 15.60 13.91
C LYS A 132 -2.12 15.42 13.56
N TYR A 133 -1.89 14.67 12.50
CA TYR A 133 -0.60 14.60 11.80
C TYR A 133 -0.48 15.78 10.84
N HIS A 134 0.73 16.34 10.73
CA HIS A 134 1.07 17.42 9.82
C HIS A 134 2.32 17.03 9.04
N ILE A 135 2.27 17.16 7.73
CA ILE A 135 3.41 16.94 6.83
C ILE A 135 3.61 18.23 6.03
N TYR A 136 4.78 18.84 6.18
CA TYR A 136 5.16 20.00 5.38
C TYR A 136 6.32 19.63 4.46
N PHE A 137 6.24 20.03 3.21
CA PHE A 137 7.31 19.93 2.24
C PHE A 137 7.20 20.98 1.14
N ILE A 138 8.29 21.14 0.41
CA ILE A 138 8.32 21.93 -0.81
C ILE A 138 8.46 20.99 -2.02
N CYS A 139 7.68 21.32 -3.06
CA CYS A 139 7.88 20.80 -4.39
C CYS A 139 8.80 21.79 -5.11
N TYR A 140 10.08 21.48 -5.13
CA TYR A 140 11.06 22.39 -5.72
C TYR A 140 11.02 22.32 -7.25
N GLY A 141 10.83 23.46 -7.91
CA GLY A 141 10.89 23.60 -9.35
C GLY A 141 12.27 24.13 -9.80
N ARG A 142 12.80 23.56 -10.89
CA ARG A 142 14.03 24.10 -11.51
C ARG A 142 13.73 25.46 -12.15
N GLU A 143 14.73 26.33 -12.05
CA GLU A 143 14.87 27.67 -12.66
C GLU A 143 13.69 28.24 -13.46
N GLY A 144 13.08 29.30 -12.94
CA GLY A 144 12.14 30.12 -13.68
C GLY A 144 10.77 29.50 -13.95
N THR A 145 10.46 28.38 -13.32
CA THR A 145 9.11 27.82 -13.39
C THR A 145 8.28 28.28 -12.19
N ASP A 146 7.06 28.71 -12.43
CA ASP A 146 6.08 29.13 -11.41
C ASP A 146 5.59 27.95 -10.53
N HIS A 147 6.34 26.85 -10.45
CA HIS A 147 5.89 25.57 -9.93
C HIS A 147 6.53 25.16 -8.59
N THR A 148 7.26 26.06 -7.91
CA THR A 148 7.63 25.82 -6.52
C THR A 148 6.40 25.98 -5.64
N GLN A 149 5.95 24.89 -5.04
CA GLN A 149 4.80 24.87 -4.15
C GLN A 149 5.22 24.50 -2.75
N GLN A 150 4.60 25.09 -1.77
CA GLN A 150 4.70 24.76 -0.36
C GLN A 150 3.43 24.06 0.02
N ILE A 151 3.55 22.81 0.44
CA ILE A 151 2.40 21.93 0.71
C ILE A 151 2.40 21.54 2.17
N LEU A 152 1.24 21.72 2.80
CA LEU A 152 0.91 21.17 4.09
C LEU A 152 -0.18 20.12 3.91
N LEU A 153 0.11 18.88 4.31
CA LEU A 153 -0.88 17.82 4.42
C LEU A 153 -1.26 17.64 5.89
N THR A 154 -2.55 17.43 6.17
CA THR A 154 -3.05 17.18 7.53
C THR A 154 -4.02 16.01 7.56
N ALA A 155 -3.94 15.16 8.60
CA ALA A 155 -4.85 14.05 8.81
C ALA A 155 -5.04 13.75 10.30
N THR A 156 -6.20 13.24 10.68
CA THR A 156 -6.44 12.70 12.03
C THR A 156 -6.03 11.23 12.15
N ASP A 157 -6.05 10.51 11.05
CA ASP A 157 -5.56 9.13 10.93
C ASP A 157 -4.44 9.10 9.88
N ILE A 158 -3.27 8.62 10.27
CA ILE A 158 -2.09 8.60 9.39
C ILE A 158 -2.28 7.70 8.16
N GLU A 159 -3.09 6.65 8.26
CA GLU A 159 -3.44 5.76 7.14
C GLU A 159 -4.76 6.16 6.45
N GLY A 160 -5.43 7.21 6.94
CA GLY A 160 -6.66 7.74 6.41
C GLY A 160 -6.49 8.73 5.26
N ALA A 161 -7.52 9.54 5.06
CA ALA A 161 -7.49 10.62 4.07
C ALA A 161 -6.71 11.83 4.60
N TRP A 162 -5.97 12.48 3.71
CA TRP A 162 -5.19 13.67 3.99
C TRP A 162 -5.75 14.89 3.27
N ASP A 163 -5.89 15.97 4.00
CA ASP A 163 -6.24 17.28 3.44
C ASP A 163 -4.96 17.99 2.97
N MET A 164 -4.99 18.54 1.76
CA MET A 164 -3.87 19.26 1.18
C MET A 164 -4.13 20.76 1.14
N THR A 165 -3.22 21.55 1.70
CA THR A 165 -3.25 23.01 1.68
C THR A 165 -1.96 23.55 1.08
N LYS A 166 -2.08 24.51 0.15
CA LYS A 166 -0.93 25.25 -0.36
C LYS A 166 -0.63 26.41 0.59
N MET A 167 0.62 26.51 1.03
CA MET A 167 1.09 27.60 1.90
C MET A 167 1.80 28.69 1.10
N SER A 168 1.78 29.92 1.61
CA SER A 168 2.45 31.07 1.00
C SER A 168 3.93 31.16 1.37
N ASP A 169 4.28 30.69 2.57
CA ASP A 169 5.64 30.80 3.11
C ASP A 169 6.51 29.60 2.74
N HIS A 170 7.75 29.90 2.39
CA HIS A 170 8.75 28.93 1.96
C HIS A 170 9.69 28.59 3.11
N TYR A 171 9.70 27.32 3.52
CA TYR A 171 10.57 26.79 4.58
C TYR A 171 11.42 25.65 4.03
N TYR A 172 12.57 25.99 3.45
CA TYR A 172 13.48 25.00 2.83
C TYR A 172 14.09 24.07 3.87
N ASP A 173 14.00 22.76 3.63
CA ASP A 173 14.58 21.70 4.46
C ASP A 173 14.24 21.85 5.95
N SER A 174 12.96 22.03 6.25
CA SER A 174 12.50 22.51 7.54
C SER A 174 12.26 21.40 8.56
N GLY A 175 12.48 21.75 9.83
CA GLY A 175 12.03 21.00 11.00
C GLY A 175 10.98 21.81 11.76
N TRP A 176 9.84 21.20 12.02
CA TRP A 176 8.69 21.78 12.68
C TRP A 176 8.62 21.32 14.14
N LEU A 177 8.35 22.23 15.06
CA LEU A 177 8.19 21.98 16.50
C LEU A 177 6.93 22.72 16.98
N PHE A 178 5.90 21.97 17.36
CA PHE A 178 4.84 22.46 18.22
C PHE A 178 5.36 22.44 19.65
N ASP A 179 5.53 23.60 20.26
CA ASP A 179 6.17 23.77 21.57
C ASP A 179 5.12 23.63 22.69
N ASP A 180 4.53 22.43 22.79
CA ASP A 180 3.42 22.09 23.68
C ASP A 180 3.87 21.46 25.00
N ASP A 181 5.16 21.23 25.18
CA ASP A 181 5.71 20.69 26.44
C ASP A 181 5.36 21.59 27.64
N GLU A 182 5.41 21.05 28.85
CA GLU A 182 5.06 21.78 30.07
C GLU A 182 5.86 23.08 30.27
N ASN A 183 7.08 23.15 29.65
CA ASN A 183 7.95 24.34 29.62
C ASN A 183 7.84 25.12 28.32
N GLY A 184 7.01 24.70 27.40
CA GLY A 184 6.79 25.31 26.09
C GLY A 184 5.92 26.56 26.15
N ASP A 185 5.87 27.31 25.07
CA ASP A 185 5.07 28.55 24.99
C ASP A 185 3.81 28.41 24.11
N GLY A 186 3.51 27.19 23.64
CA GLY A 186 2.33 26.87 22.83
C GLY A 186 2.35 27.46 21.42
N ASN A 187 3.50 27.84 20.91
CA ASN A 187 3.68 28.30 19.53
C ASN A 187 4.25 27.21 18.64
N LEU A 188 4.14 27.40 17.35
CA LEU A 188 4.83 26.58 16.36
C LEU A 188 6.13 27.25 15.95
N TYR A 189 7.23 26.51 16.01
CA TYR A 189 8.55 26.95 15.54
C TYR A 189 8.98 26.14 14.33
N VAL A 190 9.59 26.82 13.34
CA VAL A 190 10.08 26.21 12.10
C VAL A 190 11.51 26.65 11.88
N ALA A 191 12.46 25.71 12.04
CA ALA A 191 13.85 25.91 11.66
C ALA A 191 14.03 25.51 10.20
N CYS A 192 14.64 26.37 9.37
CA CYS A 192 14.78 26.12 7.93
C CYS A 192 15.90 26.94 7.31
N GLY A 193 16.37 26.53 6.14
CA GLY A 193 17.32 27.25 5.31
C GLY A 193 18.54 26.43 4.91
N ILE A 194 19.40 27.02 4.10
CA ILE A 194 20.71 26.50 3.72
C ILE A 194 21.78 27.54 4.02
N ASN A 195 22.84 27.16 4.71
CA ASN A 195 23.91 28.03 5.22
C ASN A 195 23.44 29.11 6.19
N HIS A 196 22.30 29.69 5.97
CA HIS A 196 21.60 30.68 6.79
C HIS A 196 20.34 30.05 7.36
N ILE A 197 20.41 29.59 8.62
CA ILE A 197 19.27 28.96 9.26
C ILE A 197 18.45 30.02 9.99
N HIS A 198 17.17 30.04 9.65
CA HIS A 198 16.17 30.87 10.29
C HIS A 198 15.28 30.02 11.20
N VAL A 199 14.90 30.57 12.34
CA VAL A 199 13.77 30.06 13.11
C VAL A 199 12.61 31.02 12.93
N ASN A 200 11.48 30.47 12.51
CA ASN A 200 10.24 31.20 12.30
C ASN A 200 9.25 30.81 13.39
N LYS A 201 8.66 31.80 14.05
CA LYS A 201 7.57 31.60 15.01
C LYS A 201 6.24 31.77 14.28
N LEU A 202 5.40 30.76 14.33
CA LEU A 202 4.10 30.71 13.66
C LEU A 202 2.98 30.59 14.69
N ASP A 203 1.79 30.95 14.28
CA ASP A 203 0.57 30.58 14.98
C ASP A 203 0.25 29.10 14.76
N PRO A 204 0.08 28.26 15.80
CA PRO A 204 -0.07 26.81 15.65
C PRO A 204 -1.40 26.39 15.01
N LYS A 205 -2.40 27.28 14.93
CA LYS A 205 -3.71 27.00 14.34
C LYS A 205 -3.87 27.50 12.92
N THR A 206 -3.34 28.69 12.66
CA THR A 206 -3.49 29.36 11.36
C THR A 206 -2.24 29.24 10.49
N PHE A 207 -1.12 28.80 11.08
CA PHE A 207 0.22 28.72 10.45
C PHE A 207 0.74 30.09 9.98
N ALA A 208 0.10 31.18 10.39
CA ALA A 208 0.53 32.54 10.06
C ALA A 208 1.85 32.86 10.77
N LYS A 209 2.83 33.34 10.02
CA LYS A 209 4.14 33.75 10.53
C LYS A 209 4.02 35.00 11.41
N LYS A 210 4.48 34.89 12.66
CA LYS A 210 4.50 36.00 13.66
C LYS A 210 5.85 36.68 13.71
N GLU A 211 6.94 35.91 13.62
CA GLU A 211 8.31 36.38 13.73
C GLU A 211 9.25 35.49 12.92
N SER A 212 10.34 36.03 12.44
CA SER A 212 11.44 35.31 11.80
C SER A 212 12.77 35.85 12.25
N LYS A 213 13.73 35.00 12.55
CA LYS A 213 15.06 35.38 12.95
C LYS A 213 16.11 34.44 12.37
N GLU A 214 17.15 35.02 11.76
CA GLU A 214 18.35 34.28 11.41
C GLU A 214 19.13 33.96 12.70
N VAL A 215 19.36 32.66 12.95
CA VAL A 215 19.93 32.18 14.22
C VAL A 215 21.29 31.53 14.07
N ILE A 216 21.61 30.99 12.87
CA ILE A 216 22.88 30.36 12.55
C ILE A 216 23.31 30.79 11.15
N VAL A 217 24.61 31.17 11.03
CA VAL A 217 25.24 31.52 9.74
C VAL A 217 26.48 30.64 9.58
N ARG A 218 26.58 29.94 8.46
CA ARG A 218 27.72 29.11 8.07
C ARG A 218 27.94 29.20 6.57
N GLU A 219 28.66 30.23 6.16
CA GLU A 219 28.90 30.49 4.75
C GLU A 219 29.51 29.30 4.00
N SER A 220 28.95 28.95 2.84
CA SER A 220 29.46 27.96 1.93
C SER A 220 29.70 26.55 2.56
N SER A 221 28.99 26.23 3.62
CA SER A 221 29.18 24.98 4.37
C SER A 221 28.23 23.87 3.96
N GLY A 222 27.14 24.19 3.23
CA GLY A 222 26.05 23.26 2.93
C GLY A 222 25.24 22.85 4.17
N LEU A 223 25.20 23.70 5.22
CA LEU A 223 24.37 23.44 6.39
C LEU A 223 22.90 23.51 6.03
N GLU A 224 22.18 22.42 6.19
CA GLU A 224 20.77 22.25 5.81
C GLU A 224 20.10 21.12 6.60
N GLY A 225 18.90 20.68 6.23
CA GLY A 225 18.25 19.49 6.76
C GLY A 225 17.83 19.61 8.22
N CYS A 226 17.28 20.77 8.59
CA CYS A 226 16.94 21.06 9.98
C CYS A 226 15.85 20.15 10.54
N ARG A 227 16.03 19.75 11.81
CA ARG A 227 14.97 19.25 12.70
C ARG A 227 15.03 20.09 13.97
N MET A 228 13.89 20.35 14.58
CA MET A 228 13.83 21.18 15.80
C MET A 228 13.16 20.43 16.93
N TYR A 229 13.76 20.50 18.11
CA TYR A 229 13.29 19.79 19.32
C TYR A 229 13.33 20.71 20.52
N HIS A 230 12.41 20.51 21.48
CA HIS A 230 12.47 21.04 22.83
C HIS A 230 12.70 19.86 23.78
N ILE A 231 13.87 19.76 24.40
CA ILE A 231 14.25 18.62 25.25
C ILE A 231 14.84 19.19 26.55
N GLY A 232 14.13 18.97 27.64
CA GLY A 232 14.47 19.55 28.94
C GLY A 232 14.50 21.09 28.89
N ASP A 233 15.63 21.68 29.27
CA ASP A 233 15.79 23.15 29.28
C ASP A 233 16.23 23.75 27.94
N TYR A 234 16.40 22.96 26.87
CA TYR A 234 17.02 23.42 25.65
C TYR A 234 16.17 23.15 24.40
N TYR A 235 16.24 24.10 23.48
CA TYR A 235 15.82 23.94 22.10
C TYR A 235 17.02 23.49 21.27
N TYR A 236 16.84 22.44 20.50
CA TYR A 236 17.89 21.90 19.62
C TYR A 236 17.51 22.07 18.17
N ILE A 237 18.50 22.44 17.35
CA ILE A 237 18.46 22.32 15.91
C ILE A 237 19.43 21.21 15.54
N TYR A 238 18.89 20.10 15.04
CA TYR A 238 19.62 18.98 14.49
C TYR A 238 19.65 19.16 12.97
N ALA A 239 20.83 19.22 12.38
CA ALA A 239 21.03 19.57 10.98
C ALA A 239 22.16 18.72 10.38
N THR A 240 22.43 18.90 9.10
CA THR A 240 23.52 18.22 8.41
C THR A 240 24.37 19.22 7.63
N TYR A 241 25.66 18.94 7.50
CA TYR A 241 26.50 19.56 6.48
C TYR A 241 26.42 18.70 5.22
N GLY A 242 25.92 19.27 4.12
CA GLY A 242 25.79 18.57 2.83
C GLY A 242 27.11 18.45 2.07
N GLY A 243 27.06 17.79 0.91
CA GLY A 243 28.17 17.64 0.00
C GLY A 243 29.21 16.59 0.42
N TRP A 244 30.47 16.76 -0.01
CA TRP A 244 31.53 15.74 0.16
C TRP A 244 31.97 15.53 1.63
N ASN A 245 31.84 16.56 2.47
CA ASN A 245 32.20 16.52 3.89
C ASN A 245 30.96 16.31 4.78
N ALA A 246 30.00 15.57 4.29
CA ALA A 246 28.75 15.33 4.95
C ALA A 246 28.94 14.80 6.40
N SER A 247 28.28 15.47 7.33
CA SER A 247 28.30 15.16 8.77
C SER A 247 27.05 15.70 9.43
N GLN A 248 26.74 15.23 10.65
CA GLN A 248 25.68 15.84 11.45
C GLN A 248 26.17 17.10 12.14
N ALA A 249 25.28 18.05 12.37
CA ALA A 249 25.53 19.26 13.13
C ALA A 249 24.41 19.47 14.15
N ILE A 250 24.78 19.84 15.36
CA ILE A 250 23.83 20.00 16.45
C ILE A 250 24.06 21.37 17.10
N PHE A 251 22.97 22.11 17.22
CA PHE A 251 22.94 23.43 17.86
C PHE A 251 21.92 23.41 18.99
N ARG A 252 22.19 24.13 20.09
CA ARG A 252 21.22 24.29 21.18
C ARG A 252 21.11 25.71 21.70
N SER A 253 19.98 26.03 22.27
CA SER A 253 19.70 27.33 22.91
C SER A 253 18.70 27.15 24.04
N LYS A 254 18.72 28.05 25.03
CA LYS A 254 17.67 28.12 26.05
C LYS A 254 16.42 28.86 25.58
N LYS A 255 16.39 29.35 24.34
CA LYS A 255 15.26 30.07 23.75
C LYS A 255 15.06 29.59 22.32
N PRO A 256 13.82 29.39 21.85
CA PRO A 256 13.58 28.90 20.51
C PRO A 256 14.15 29.82 19.41
N MET A 257 14.18 31.15 19.65
CA MET A 257 14.74 32.14 18.73
C MET A 257 16.23 32.44 19.01
N GLY A 258 16.95 31.57 19.72
CA GLY A 258 18.38 31.69 19.99
C GLY A 258 18.76 32.79 21.03
N PRO A 259 20.07 33.06 21.21
CA PRO A 259 21.19 32.59 20.38
C PRO A 259 21.47 31.09 20.56
N TYR A 260 21.90 30.45 19.48
CA TYR A 260 22.31 29.04 19.47
C TYR A 260 23.82 28.88 19.60
N GLU A 261 24.25 27.90 20.37
CA GLU A 261 25.62 27.42 20.42
C GLU A 261 25.75 26.09 19.66
N GLU A 262 26.84 25.88 18.94
CA GLU A 262 27.12 24.67 18.19
C GLU A 262 27.84 23.66 19.06
N CYS A 263 27.54 22.38 18.90
CA CYS A 263 28.32 21.28 19.44
C CYS A 263 29.78 21.41 18.96
N SER A 264 30.73 21.23 19.86
CA SER A 264 32.16 21.50 19.60
C SER A 264 32.82 20.53 18.62
N TYR A 265 32.17 19.47 18.28
CA TYR A 265 32.64 18.46 17.32
C TYR A 265 31.54 18.15 16.32
N ARG A 266 31.96 17.77 15.11
CA ARG A 266 31.07 17.24 14.07
C ARG A 266 30.98 15.73 14.25
N LEU A 267 29.77 15.20 14.10
CA LEU A 267 29.47 13.81 14.25
C LEU A 267 29.46 13.12 12.86
N PHE A 268 30.03 11.95 12.76
CA PHE A 268 30.09 11.15 11.52
C PHE A 268 30.81 11.86 10.36
N GLU A 269 31.87 12.61 10.65
CA GLU A 269 32.63 13.33 9.62
C GLU A 269 33.17 12.41 8.51
N ASN A 270 33.06 12.86 7.26
CA ASN A 270 33.57 12.17 6.05
C ASN A 270 33.00 10.77 5.85
N GLN A 271 31.82 10.48 6.35
CA GLN A 271 31.19 9.17 6.22
C GLN A 271 30.00 9.14 5.27
N PHE A 272 29.81 10.22 4.49
CA PHE A 272 28.68 10.40 3.55
C PHE A 272 27.32 10.26 4.23
N ILE A 273 27.22 10.80 5.44
CA ILE A 273 26.03 10.82 6.26
C ILE A 273 25.32 12.14 6.09
N HIS A 274 24.03 12.09 5.85
CA HIS A 274 23.19 13.27 5.70
C HIS A 274 21.99 13.20 6.64
N GLN A 275 21.05 14.06 6.39
CA GLN A 275 19.83 14.39 7.11
C GLN A 275 19.19 13.19 7.84
N GLY A 276 18.89 13.42 9.11
CA GLY A 276 18.21 12.45 9.97
C GLY A 276 17.41 13.13 11.06
N ALA A 277 16.92 12.34 12.01
CA ALA A 277 16.10 12.83 13.10
C ALA A 277 16.35 12.04 14.38
N LEU A 278 16.04 12.66 15.53
CA LEU A 278 16.11 12.05 16.87
C LEU A 278 14.74 11.54 17.28
N VAL A 279 14.72 10.47 18.06
CA VAL A 279 13.50 9.95 18.68
C VAL A 279 13.80 9.29 20.02
N GLU A 280 12.89 9.47 20.98
CA GLU A 280 12.95 8.81 22.29
C GLU A 280 12.04 7.58 22.29
N THR A 281 12.53 6.47 22.86
CA THR A 281 11.73 5.26 23.06
C THR A 281 10.81 5.37 24.27
N GLN A 282 9.88 4.44 24.42
CA GLN A 282 8.97 4.34 25.58
C GLN A 282 9.73 4.12 26.90
N THR A 283 10.94 3.58 26.84
CA THR A 283 11.79 3.31 28.00
C THR A 283 12.80 4.42 28.29
N GLY A 284 12.79 5.51 27.47
CA GLY A 284 13.68 6.66 27.64
C GLY A 284 15.05 6.52 26.98
N GLU A 285 15.26 5.49 26.15
CA GLU A 285 16.44 5.44 25.27
C GLU A 285 16.27 6.40 24.12
N TRP A 286 17.36 7.06 23.71
CA TRP A 286 17.37 7.95 22.55
C TRP A 286 18.07 7.30 21.36
N TRP A 287 17.50 7.50 20.19
CA TRP A 287 17.97 6.94 18.92
C TRP A 287 17.90 7.99 17.81
N THR A 288 18.70 7.80 16.78
CA THR A 288 18.64 8.57 15.54
C THR A 288 18.61 7.63 14.35
N ILE A 289 17.85 7.99 13.33
CA ILE A 289 17.98 7.43 11.98
C ILE A 289 18.50 8.53 11.09
N ILE A 290 19.59 8.23 10.40
CA ILE A 290 20.27 9.07 9.42
C ILE A 290 20.34 8.30 8.12
N PHE A 291 20.51 8.97 6.99
CA PHE A 291 20.79 8.23 5.76
C PHE A 291 22.26 8.33 5.35
N LYS A 292 22.71 7.32 4.62
CA LYS A 292 24.04 7.24 4.04
C LYS A 292 23.94 7.10 2.53
N ASP A 293 24.77 7.87 1.78
CA ASP A 293 24.92 7.72 0.36
C ASP A 293 25.56 6.36 0.02
N ALA A 294 24.87 5.59 -0.80
CA ALA A 294 25.27 4.22 -1.17
C ALA A 294 25.39 4.00 -2.69
N GLY A 295 25.63 5.07 -3.44
CA GLY A 295 25.76 5.03 -4.90
C GLY A 295 24.45 4.64 -5.58
N ALA A 296 24.51 3.67 -6.50
CA ALA A 296 23.36 3.32 -7.34
C ALA A 296 22.10 2.85 -6.57
N ILE A 297 22.24 2.31 -5.36
CA ILE A 297 21.08 1.95 -4.54
C ILE A 297 20.34 3.19 -4.00
N GLY A 298 21.04 4.33 -3.86
CA GLY A 298 20.50 5.57 -3.34
C GLY A 298 20.93 5.90 -1.93
N ARG A 299 20.06 6.49 -1.15
CA ARG A 299 20.27 7.03 0.20
C ARG A 299 19.59 6.13 1.21
N ILE A 300 20.37 5.36 1.95
CA ILE A 300 19.89 4.24 2.78
C ILE A 300 19.91 4.55 4.28
N PRO A 301 18.84 4.23 5.05
CA PRO A 301 18.73 4.51 6.49
C PRO A 301 19.65 3.68 7.38
N TYR A 302 20.27 4.34 8.36
CA TYR A 302 21.06 3.74 9.43
C TYR A 302 20.50 4.13 10.79
N LEU A 303 20.26 3.18 11.64
CA LEU A 303 19.81 3.37 13.03
C LEU A 303 21.03 3.43 13.97
N GLU A 304 21.14 4.51 14.75
CA GLU A 304 22.25 4.74 15.68
C GLU A 304 21.75 5.10 17.08
N PRO A 305 22.36 4.57 18.15
CA PRO A 305 22.03 4.97 19.50
C PRO A 305 22.48 6.41 19.76
N VAL A 306 21.80 7.08 20.70
CA VAL A 306 22.14 8.42 21.16
C VAL A 306 22.31 8.42 22.65
N LYS A 307 23.42 9.00 23.14
CA LYS A 307 23.69 9.22 24.56
C LYS A 307 23.76 10.70 24.87
N TRP A 308 23.15 11.13 25.93
CA TRP A 308 23.22 12.53 26.38
C TRP A 308 24.42 12.74 27.32
N VAL A 309 25.30 13.66 26.96
CA VAL A 309 26.47 14.07 27.74
C VAL A 309 26.49 15.59 27.86
N ASP A 310 26.42 16.12 29.07
CA ASP A 310 26.38 17.56 29.35
C ASP A 310 25.33 18.32 28.55
N GLY A 311 24.17 17.68 28.31
CA GLY A 311 23.08 18.20 27.52
C GLY A 311 23.35 18.24 26.00
N TRP A 312 24.29 17.44 25.50
CA TRP A 312 24.53 17.25 24.08
C TRP A 312 24.22 15.79 23.64
N PRO A 313 23.53 15.57 22.54
CA PRO A 313 23.35 14.24 22.01
C PRO A 313 24.63 13.76 21.32
N VAL A 314 25.20 12.67 21.83
CA VAL A 314 26.35 11.98 21.25
C VAL A 314 25.84 10.80 20.44
N LEU A 315 26.07 10.83 19.14
CA LEU A 315 25.49 9.88 18.18
C LEU A 315 26.42 8.67 17.98
N GLY A 316 25.84 7.49 17.78
CA GLY A 316 26.55 6.26 17.49
C GLY A 316 27.08 5.53 18.71
N ASN A 317 27.63 4.34 18.49
CA ASN A 317 28.10 3.47 19.56
C ASN A 317 29.38 4.00 20.24
N ASP A 318 30.20 4.73 19.52
CA ASP A 318 31.48 5.30 20.01
C ASP A 318 31.51 6.83 20.01
N GLY A 319 30.42 7.48 19.55
CA GLY A 319 30.32 8.93 19.46
C GLY A 319 31.07 9.54 18.27
N ILE A 320 31.62 8.75 17.37
CA ILE A 320 32.48 9.20 16.27
C ILE A 320 32.03 8.61 14.94
N ASP A 321 31.92 7.28 14.88
CA ASP A 321 31.71 6.54 13.65
C ASP A 321 30.28 5.98 13.56
N VAL A 322 29.72 6.07 12.36
CA VAL A 322 28.49 5.33 12.04
C VAL A 322 28.74 3.81 12.12
N SER A 323 27.77 3.09 12.58
CA SER A 323 27.82 1.63 12.72
C SER A 323 28.28 0.93 11.44
N LYS A 324 29.13 -0.06 11.59
CA LYS A 324 29.65 -0.84 10.45
C LYS A 324 28.55 -1.73 9.89
N ASN A 325 28.45 -1.73 8.55
CA ASN A 325 27.52 -2.59 7.84
C ASN A 325 27.67 -4.05 8.24
N GLY A 326 26.55 -4.71 8.52
CA GLY A 326 26.51 -6.13 8.87
C GLY A 326 27.08 -6.50 10.24
N LYS A 327 27.58 -5.53 11.01
CA LYS A 327 27.92 -5.77 12.41
C LYS A 327 26.66 -5.71 13.26
N ALA A 328 26.47 -6.72 14.12
CA ALA A 328 25.34 -6.79 15.04
C ALA A 328 25.52 -5.80 16.20
N TYR A 329 24.44 -5.11 16.54
CA TYR A 329 24.32 -4.18 17.66
C TYR A 329 23.02 -4.48 18.42
N LYS A 330 22.98 -4.16 19.72
CA LYS A 330 21.77 -4.35 20.54
C LYS A 330 20.61 -3.51 19.97
N LYS A 331 19.43 -4.11 19.86
CA LYS A 331 18.20 -3.41 19.47
C LYS A 331 17.80 -2.35 20.49
N PRO A 332 17.04 -1.30 20.08
CA PRO A 332 16.40 -0.38 21.00
C PRO A 332 15.56 -1.11 22.04
N ASP A 333 15.61 -0.64 23.28
CA ASP A 333 14.65 -1.05 24.29
C ASP A 333 13.37 -0.23 24.13
N VAL A 334 12.31 -0.90 23.75
CA VAL A 334 10.97 -0.32 23.58
C VAL A 334 9.96 -0.95 24.57
N GLY A 335 10.46 -1.71 25.56
CA GLY A 335 9.64 -2.38 26.57
C GLY A 335 8.93 -3.65 26.08
N ALA A 336 9.10 -4.01 24.80
CA ALA A 336 8.49 -5.20 24.19
C ALA A 336 9.39 -5.79 23.10
N THR A 337 9.09 -7.03 22.70
CA THR A 337 9.77 -7.71 21.58
C THR A 337 8.78 -7.90 20.44
N TYR A 338 9.22 -7.57 19.24
CA TYR A 338 8.41 -7.69 18.02
C TYR A 338 9.05 -8.66 17.04
N PRO A 339 8.24 -9.38 16.22
CA PRO A 339 8.75 -10.27 15.19
C PRO A 339 9.46 -9.49 14.09
N ALA A 340 10.37 -10.14 13.38
CA ALA A 340 11.02 -9.56 12.21
C ALA A 340 10.00 -9.27 11.12
N THR A 341 10.06 -8.08 10.52
CA THR A 341 9.27 -7.68 9.37
C THR A 341 10.16 -7.39 8.17
N TYR A 342 9.53 -7.32 6.99
CA TYR A 342 10.21 -7.05 5.72
C TYR A 342 9.48 -5.94 4.99
N ILE A 343 10.23 -5.07 4.34
CA ILE A 343 9.65 -4.10 3.41
C ILE A 343 9.03 -4.86 2.23
N ALA A 344 7.74 -4.67 2.00
CA ALA A 344 7.01 -5.35 0.92
C ALA A 344 7.65 -5.04 -0.45
N SER A 345 7.75 -6.05 -1.32
CA SER A 345 8.23 -5.90 -2.68
C SER A 345 7.54 -6.86 -3.67
N ASN A 346 7.28 -8.11 -3.29
CA ASN A 346 6.55 -9.05 -4.15
C ASN A 346 5.08 -8.65 -4.23
N ASP A 347 4.47 -8.82 -5.41
CA ASP A 347 3.06 -8.49 -5.62
C ASP A 347 2.44 -9.41 -6.69
N PRO A 348 1.42 -10.21 -6.37
CA PRO A 348 0.65 -10.99 -7.32
C PRO A 348 -0.50 -10.21 -7.98
N PHE A 349 -0.63 -8.90 -7.69
CA PHE A 349 -1.71 -8.04 -8.18
C PHE A 349 -3.12 -8.62 -7.98
N ALA A 350 -3.31 -9.33 -6.88
CA ALA A 350 -4.59 -9.97 -6.56
C ALA A 350 -5.57 -9.05 -5.82
N SER A 351 -5.07 -7.94 -5.26
CA SER A 351 -5.88 -6.91 -4.62
C SER A 351 -6.57 -6.00 -5.66
N THR A 352 -7.65 -5.36 -5.27
CA THR A 352 -8.30 -4.29 -6.05
C THR A 352 -7.60 -2.93 -5.91
N THR A 353 -6.61 -2.84 -5.01
CA THR A 353 -5.79 -1.65 -4.78
C THR A 353 -4.31 -1.99 -4.93
N LEU A 354 -3.53 -1.04 -5.40
CA LEU A 354 -2.07 -1.17 -5.50
C LEU A 354 -1.44 -1.30 -4.12
N GLY A 355 -0.44 -2.18 -4.00
CA GLY A 355 0.41 -2.27 -2.83
C GLY A 355 1.15 -0.95 -2.57
N LYS A 356 1.35 -0.61 -1.29
CA LYS A 356 1.99 0.66 -0.86
C LYS A 356 3.45 0.81 -1.33
N GLN A 357 4.11 -0.26 -1.78
CA GLN A 357 5.44 -0.25 -2.37
C GLN A 357 5.49 0.34 -3.78
N TRP A 358 4.36 0.41 -4.47
CA TRP A 358 4.26 0.87 -5.84
C TRP A 358 4.07 2.37 -5.94
N GLN A 359 4.81 2.99 -6.85
CA GLN A 359 4.73 4.41 -7.17
C GLN A 359 4.85 4.61 -8.67
N TRP A 360 4.04 5.51 -9.22
CA TRP A 360 4.10 5.90 -10.62
C TRP A 360 5.24 6.88 -10.86
N ASN A 361 5.80 6.82 -12.06
CA ASN A 361 6.71 7.83 -12.56
C ASN A 361 5.91 9.09 -12.93
N HIS A 362 5.95 10.13 -12.09
CA HIS A 362 5.13 11.35 -12.21
C HIS A 362 3.63 11.08 -12.01
N ASN A 363 2.77 12.03 -12.42
CA ASN A 363 1.33 11.85 -12.36
C ASN A 363 0.86 10.78 -13.36
N TRP A 364 0.03 9.86 -12.91
CA TRP A 364 -0.52 8.81 -13.76
C TRP A 364 -1.85 9.20 -14.39
N VAL A 365 -2.19 8.55 -15.50
CA VAL A 365 -3.50 8.61 -16.16
C VAL A 365 -4.37 7.52 -15.56
N GLU A 366 -5.44 7.91 -14.86
CA GLU A 366 -6.31 6.99 -14.14
C GLU A 366 -6.96 5.95 -15.05
N SER A 367 -7.40 6.37 -16.22
CA SER A 367 -8.06 5.49 -17.21
C SER A 367 -7.10 4.55 -17.96
N ALA A 368 -5.79 4.62 -17.70
CA ALA A 368 -4.80 3.83 -18.42
C ALA A 368 -4.18 2.70 -17.57
N TRP A 369 -4.86 2.28 -16.51
CA TRP A 369 -4.51 1.10 -15.73
C TRP A 369 -5.74 0.54 -15.00
N SER A 370 -5.68 -0.74 -14.61
CA SER A 370 -6.75 -1.36 -13.83
C SER A 370 -6.27 -2.62 -13.09
N LEU A 371 -6.77 -2.82 -11.87
CA LEU A 371 -6.67 -4.07 -11.10
C LEU A 371 -7.98 -4.87 -11.12
N THR A 372 -9.04 -4.31 -11.69
CA THR A 372 -10.39 -4.90 -11.63
C THR A 372 -10.91 -5.39 -12.97
N GLU A 373 -10.45 -4.85 -14.10
CA GLU A 373 -10.89 -5.30 -15.44
C GLU A 373 -10.49 -6.76 -15.72
N ARG A 374 -9.31 -7.17 -15.23
CA ARG A 374 -8.86 -8.56 -15.22
C ARG A 374 -8.39 -8.89 -13.81
N PRO A 375 -9.26 -9.40 -12.93
CA PRO A 375 -8.90 -9.71 -11.55
C PRO A 375 -7.67 -10.61 -11.44
N GLY A 376 -6.75 -10.28 -10.53
CA GLY A 376 -5.47 -10.96 -10.37
C GLY A 376 -4.39 -10.51 -11.35
N TYR A 377 -4.59 -9.38 -12.03
CA TYR A 377 -3.60 -8.76 -12.91
C TYR A 377 -3.59 -7.24 -12.74
N LEU A 378 -2.41 -6.66 -12.87
CA LEU A 378 -2.30 -5.24 -13.17
C LEU A 378 -2.35 -5.06 -14.69
N ARG A 379 -3.45 -4.50 -15.20
CA ARG A 379 -3.57 -4.09 -16.60
C ARG A 379 -2.93 -2.72 -16.79
N LEU A 380 -2.04 -2.60 -17.75
CA LEU A 380 -1.42 -1.34 -18.17
C LEU A 380 -1.76 -1.07 -19.63
N TYR A 381 -2.54 -0.03 -19.87
CA TYR A 381 -2.74 0.52 -21.20
C TYR A 381 -1.59 1.44 -21.59
N THR A 382 -1.36 1.60 -22.89
CA THR A 382 -0.46 2.65 -23.37
C THR A 382 -1.05 4.01 -23.03
N ALA A 383 -0.29 4.84 -22.29
CA ALA A 383 -0.73 6.16 -21.81
C ALA A 383 0.00 7.34 -22.49
N SER A 384 1.00 7.05 -23.32
CA SER A 384 1.76 8.03 -24.09
C SER A 384 2.21 7.45 -25.43
N VAL A 385 2.33 8.30 -26.45
CA VAL A 385 3.05 8.01 -27.68
C VAL A 385 4.40 8.68 -27.58
N THR A 386 5.46 7.88 -27.46
CA THR A 386 6.83 8.35 -27.26
C THR A 386 7.85 7.34 -27.80
N ASP A 387 9.07 7.82 -28.03
CA ASP A 387 10.17 6.96 -28.49
C ASP A 387 11.10 6.47 -27.36
N ASP A 388 10.80 6.83 -26.11
CA ASP A 388 11.66 6.52 -24.97
C ASP A 388 10.87 6.31 -23.66
N LEU A 389 11.49 5.55 -22.74
CA LEU A 389 10.91 5.26 -21.43
C LEU A 389 10.91 6.48 -20.51
N ASN A 390 11.83 7.43 -20.70
CA ASN A 390 11.92 8.62 -19.86
C ASN A 390 10.68 9.51 -19.97
N SER A 391 10.03 9.49 -21.13
CA SER A 391 8.80 10.24 -21.42
C SER A 391 7.52 9.37 -21.33
N ALA A 392 7.66 8.10 -20.91
CA ALA A 392 6.55 7.17 -20.86
C ALA A 392 5.71 7.34 -19.60
N ARG A 393 4.43 7.71 -19.78
CA ARG A 393 3.44 7.79 -18.69
C ARG A 393 3.03 6.40 -18.22
N ASN A 394 2.49 6.33 -17.00
CA ASN A 394 2.03 5.10 -16.36
C ASN A 394 3.11 4.00 -16.31
N SER A 395 4.38 4.39 -16.20
CA SER A 395 5.43 3.48 -15.77
C SER A 395 5.37 3.34 -14.25
N ILE A 396 5.07 2.13 -13.77
CA ILE A 396 4.95 1.86 -12.34
C ILE A 396 6.26 1.34 -11.78
N SER A 397 6.63 1.78 -10.60
CA SER A 397 7.96 1.52 -10.05
C SER A 397 7.95 1.13 -8.58
N GLN A 398 9.01 0.43 -8.17
CA GLN A 398 9.35 0.27 -6.77
C GLN A 398 10.86 0.35 -6.54
N ARG A 399 11.24 0.64 -5.29
CA ARG A 399 12.64 0.71 -4.86
C ARG A 399 13.30 -0.66 -4.97
N ILE A 400 14.55 -0.70 -5.42
CA ILE A 400 15.34 -1.92 -5.41
C ILE A 400 15.95 -2.07 -4.02
N GLN A 401 15.63 -3.16 -3.33
CA GLN A 401 16.26 -3.48 -2.06
C GLN A 401 17.61 -4.15 -2.32
N GLY A 402 18.62 -3.77 -1.54
CA GLY A 402 19.90 -4.48 -1.54
C GLY A 402 19.70 -5.88 -0.97
N TYR A 403 20.28 -6.87 -1.64
CA TYR A 403 20.18 -8.27 -1.25
C TYR A 403 21.43 -8.74 -0.51
N SER A 404 21.24 -9.50 0.56
CA SER A 404 22.33 -10.19 1.24
C SER A 404 21.91 -11.60 1.64
N PRO A 405 22.44 -12.64 0.96
CA PRO A 405 22.04 -14.03 1.23
C PRO A 405 22.37 -14.52 2.64
N ASN A 406 23.29 -13.86 3.32
CA ASN A 406 23.79 -14.25 4.64
C ASN A 406 23.39 -13.28 5.76
N GLY A 407 22.47 -12.34 5.48
CA GLY A 407 22.10 -11.30 6.44
C GLY A 407 23.21 -10.30 6.77
N THR A 408 24.35 -10.35 6.07
CA THR A 408 25.46 -9.43 6.27
C THR A 408 25.47 -8.36 5.20
N ALA A 409 25.29 -7.11 5.59
CA ALA A 409 25.31 -5.96 4.67
C ALA A 409 26.67 -5.75 3.96
N SER A 410 27.72 -6.47 4.36
CA SER A 410 29.03 -6.41 3.74
C SER A 410 29.10 -7.16 2.41
N ASP A 411 28.18 -8.08 2.14
CA ASP A 411 28.17 -8.83 0.89
C ASP A 411 27.41 -8.08 -0.22
N ARG A 412 27.96 -6.94 -0.66
CA ARG A 412 27.48 -6.22 -1.84
C ARG A 412 27.67 -7.00 -3.15
N THR A 413 28.26 -8.20 -3.09
CA THR A 413 28.41 -9.07 -4.26
C THR A 413 27.13 -9.82 -4.60
N ALA A 414 26.22 -9.92 -3.66
CA ALA A 414 24.91 -10.53 -3.90
C ALA A 414 24.08 -9.70 -4.89
N SER A 415 23.33 -10.38 -5.72
CA SER A 415 22.46 -9.74 -6.70
C SER A 415 21.04 -9.60 -6.17
N SER A 416 20.46 -8.41 -6.37
CA SER A 416 19.03 -8.19 -6.27
C SER A 416 18.35 -8.54 -7.59
N TYR A 417 17.14 -9.06 -7.54
CA TYR A 417 16.40 -9.50 -8.71
C TYR A 417 15.07 -8.77 -8.80
N GLY A 418 14.58 -8.57 -10.02
CA GLY A 418 13.21 -8.23 -10.33
C GLY A 418 12.73 -9.15 -11.43
N ILE A 419 11.63 -9.87 -11.19
CA ILE A 419 11.04 -10.79 -12.14
C ILE A 419 9.58 -10.41 -12.32
N VAL A 420 9.14 -10.32 -13.58
CA VAL A 420 7.75 -10.02 -13.93
C VAL A 420 7.22 -11.08 -14.88
N LYS A 421 5.99 -11.54 -14.64
CA LYS A 421 5.21 -12.32 -15.60
C LYS A 421 4.21 -11.40 -16.26
N MET A 422 4.22 -11.36 -17.58
CA MET A 422 3.43 -10.43 -18.38
C MET A 422 2.71 -11.17 -19.50
N ASP A 423 1.40 -10.98 -19.60
CA ASP A 423 0.59 -11.35 -20.77
C ASP A 423 0.62 -10.17 -21.76
N ILE A 424 1.17 -10.44 -22.93
CA ILE A 424 1.42 -9.48 -24.00
C ILE A 424 0.47 -9.67 -25.19
N SER A 425 -0.63 -10.41 -25.01
CA SER A 425 -1.60 -10.69 -26.08
C SER A 425 -2.37 -9.43 -26.52
N GLY A 426 -2.53 -8.46 -25.60
CA GLY A 426 -3.23 -7.20 -25.85
C GLY A 426 -2.41 -6.07 -26.47
N MET A 427 -1.15 -6.30 -26.81
CA MET A 427 -0.29 -5.27 -27.41
C MET A 427 -0.72 -4.92 -28.83
N ALA A 428 -0.75 -3.62 -29.14
CA ALA A 428 -0.99 -3.08 -30.46
C ALA A 428 0.30 -2.74 -31.21
N GLU A 429 0.18 -2.49 -32.50
CA GLU A 429 1.32 -2.16 -33.36
C GLU A 429 2.07 -0.91 -32.88
N GLY A 430 3.36 -1.05 -32.61
CA GLY A 430 4.22 0.00 -32.07
C GLY A 430 4.35 0.02 -30.56
N ASP A 431 3.62 -0.80 -29.84
CA ASP A 431 3.73 -0.89 -28.37
C ASP A 431 5.07 -1.46 -27.93
N VAL A 432 5.55 -0.96 -26.80
CA VAL A 432 6.78 -1.43 -26.13
C VAL A 432 6.46 -1.65 -24.65
N ALA A 433 6.54 -2.90 -24.21
CA ALA A 433 6.23 -3.27 -22.83
C ALA A 433 7.33 -4.14 -22.20
N GLY A 434 7.69 -3.89 -20.95
CA GLY A 434 8.77 -4.62 -20.33
C GLY A 434 9.11 -4.23 -18.90
N LEU A 435 10.37 -4.57 -18.53
CA LEU A 435 10.96 -4.38 -17.22
C LEU A 435 12.27 -3.59 -17.34
N SER A 436 12.40 -2.52 -16.57
CA SER A 436 13.58 -1.64 -16.54
C SER A 436 14.24 -1.61 -15.17
N VAL A 437 15.53 -1.30 -15.16
CA VAL A 437 16.25 -0.68 -14.04
C VAL A 437 16.52 0.76 -14.45
N PHE A 438 15.90 1.69 -13.71
CA PHE A 438 15.72 3.07 -14.14
C PHE A 438 16.31 4.07 -13.16
N GLN A 439 17.18 4.88 -13.68
CA GLN A 439 17.70 6.16 -13.19
C GLN A 439 18.49 6.80 -14.34
N ASN A 440 19.65 7.30 -14.16
CA ASN A 440 20.58 7.75 -15.22
C ASN A 440 21.98 7.14 -15.01
N PRO A 441 22.42 6.24 -15.86
CA PRO A 441 21.72 5.69 -17.02
C PRO A 441 20.54 4.77 -16.63
N TYR A 442 19.66 4.49 -17.60
CA TYR A 442 18.70 3.41 -17.51
C TYR A 442 18.87 2.40 -18.65
N SER A 443 18.39 1.20 -18.43
CA SER A 443 18.20 0.21 -19.47
C SER A 443 16.98 -0.65 -19.18
N PHE A 444 16.50 -1.35 -20.22
CA PHE A 444 15.35 -2.24 -20.07
C PHE A 444 15.42 -3.44 -21.00
N ILE A 445 14.62 -4.46 -20.69
CA ILE A 445 14.23 -5.55 -21.57
C ILE A 445 12.72 -5.48 -21.82
N ALA A 446 12.30 -5.67 -23.07
CA ALA A 446 10.92 -5.50 -23.48
C ALA A 446 10.52 -6.42 -24.63
N VAL A 447 9.23 -6.47 -24.92
CA VAL A 447 8.69 -6.85 -26.23
C VAL A 447 8.23 -5.58 -26.93
N LYS A 448 8.48 -5.50 -28.23
CA LYS A 448 7.97 -4.47 -29.14
C LYS A 448 7.13 -5.10 -30.22
N MET A 449 5.96 -4.50 -30.52
CA MET A 449 5.14 -4.89 -31.67
C MET A 449 5.64 -4.22 -32.93
N VAL A 450 6.07 -5.02 -33.91
CA VAL A 450 6.60 -4.57 -35.20
C VAL A 450 6.05 -5.45 -36.33
N ASP A 451 5.34 -4.85 -37.26
CA ASP A 451 4.72 -5.54 -38.40
C ASP A 451 3.86 -6.75 -37.98
N GLY A 452 3.05 -6.57 -36.93
CA GLY A 452 2.18 -7.60 -36.37
C GLY A 452 2.92 -8.71 -35.63
N LYS A 453 4.22 -8.55 -35.33
CA LYS A 453 5.04 -9.54 -34.62
C LYS A 453 5.54 -8.98 -33.29
N LYS A 454 5.50 -9.80 -32.28
CA LYS A 454 6.13 -9.55 -30.97
C LYS A 454 7.62 -9.84 -31.07
N VAL A 455 8.48 -8.84 -30.95
CA VAL A 455 9.93 -9.01 -31.02
C VAL A 455 10.58 -8.58 -29.72
N LEU A 456 11.62 -9.31 -29.29
CA LEU A 456 12.42 -8.87 -28.14
C LEU A 456 13.08 -7.54 -28.46
N TYR A 457 13.03 -6.61 -27.50
CA TYR A 457 13.58 -5.28 -27.63
C TYR A 457 14.29 -4.85 -26.35
N SER A 458 15.37 -4.10 -26.47
CA SER A 458 16.12 -3.58 -25.32
C SER A 458 16.81 -2.29 -25.70
N GLU A 459 16.86 -1.34 -24.76
CA GLU A 459 17.64 -0.10 -24.92
C GLU A 459 18.45 0.16 -23.66
N ARG A 460 19.57 0.90 -23.83
CA ARG A 460 20.30 1.60 -22.78
C ARG A 460 20.42 3.05 -23.17
N CYS A 461 20.06 3.92 -22.26
CA CYS A 461 20.00 5.35 -22.46
C CYS A 461 20.73 6.09 -21.33
N THR A 462 21.31 7.24 -21.68
CA THR A 462 21.83 8.24 -20.76
C THR A 462 21.09 9.56 -20.96
N PHE A 463 20.92 10.30 -19.88
CA PHE A 463 20.36 11.64 -19.91
C PHE A 463 21.44 12.64 -19.47
N ASN A 464 21.67 13.65 -20.25
CA ASN A 464 22.49 14.77 -19.87
C ASN A 464 21.64 16.05 -19.92
N SER A 465 21.55 16.76 -18.86
CA SER A 465 20.76 17.97 -18.56
C SER A 465 19.81 18.55 -19.62
N GLN A 466 19.91 18.16 -20.89
CA GLN A 466 19.11 18.68 -22.01
C GLN A 466 18.68 17.61 -23.03
N ASN A 467 19.34 16.45 -23.10
CA ASN A 467 19.07 15.47 -24.15
C ASN A 467 19.20 14.02 -23.66
N LEU A 468 18.18 13.24 -23.97
CA LEU A 468 18.24 11.77 -23.85
C LEU A 468 19.06 11.21 -25.03
N LYS A 469 20.06 10.39 -24.72
CA LYS A 469 20.88 9.70 -25.71
C LYS A 469 20.68 8.19 -25.61
N LYS A 470 20.18 7.59 -26.68
CA LYS A 470 20.18 6.13 -26.83
C LYS A 470 21.59 5.66 -27.11
N GLU A 471 22.21 5.02 -26.10
CA GLU A 471 23.59 4.51 -26.21
C GLU A 471 23.66 3.18 -26.95
N GLU A 472 22.67 2.34 -26.77
CA GLU A 472 22.58 1.01 -27.35
C GLU A 472 21.12 0.59 -27.50
N SER A 473 20.77 -0.01 -28.63
CA SER A 473 19.48 -0.69 -28.80
C SER A 473 19.69 -2.06 -29.44
N LYS A 474 18.86 -3.03 -29.05
CA LYS A 474 18.88 -4.39 -29.59
C LYS A 474 17.48 -4.82 -29.96
N THR A 475 17.34 -5.36 -31.17
CA THR A 475 16.13 -6.05 -31.62
C THR A 475 16.44 -7.53 -31.75
N GLY A 476 15.69 -8.37 -31.07
CA GLY A 476 15.86 -9.82 -31.08
C GLY A 476 14.95 -10.54 -32.07
N LYS A 477 14.80 -11.82 -31.86
CA LYS A 477 13.88 -12.65 -32.64
C LYS A 477 12.42 -12.45 -32.21
N ALA A 478 11.50 -12.86 -33.09
CA ALA A 478 10.08 -12.90 -32.79
C ALA A 478 9.78 -13.89 -31.65
N ILE A 479 8.82 -13.50 -30.79
CA ILE A 479 8.26 -14.30 -29.71
C ILE A 479 6.85 -14.71 -30.13
N THR A 480 6.56 -16.01 -30.08
CA THR A 480 5.25 -16.55 -30.43
C THR A 480 4.33 -16.72 -29.22
N SER A 481 4.90 -16.73 -28.02
CA SER A 481 4.13 -16.82 -26.78
C SER A 481 3.37 -15.54 -26.49
N ASP A 482 2.16 -15.66 -25.94
CA ASP A 482 1.40 -14.55 -25.39
C ASP A 482 1.83 -14.20 -23.96
N VAL A 483 2.55 -15.09 -23.28
CA VAL A 483 3.10 -14.86 -21.96
C VAL A 483 4.61 -14.85 -22.02
N ILE A 484 5.23 -13.85 -21.38
CA ILE A 484 6.65 -13.70 -21.24
C ILE A 484 7.05 -13.38 -19.80
N TYR A 485 8.25 -13.84 -19.41
CA TYR A 485 8.86 -13.52 -18.13
C TYR A 485 10.12 -12.71 -18.38
N PHE A 486 10.21 -11.54 -17.76
CA PHE A 486 11.43 -10.75 -17.75
C PHE A 486 12.09 -10.82 -16.38
N LYS A 487 13.40 -10.88 -16.37
CA LYS A 487 14.21 -10.90 -15.15
C LYS A 487 15.35 -9.92 -15.26
N THR A 488 15.52 -9.10 -14.22
CA THR A 488 16.71 -8.28 -14.01
C THR A 488 17.60 -8.92 -12.96
N GLN A 489 18.91 -8.70 -13.09
CA GLN A 489 19.91 -9.00 -12.07
C GLN A 489 20.73 -7.75 -11.80
N VAL A 490 20.52 -7.16 -10.63
CA VAL A 490 21.18 -5.95 -10.17
C VAL A 490 22.24 -6.33 -9.15
N ASN A 491 23.49 -5.94 -9.39
CA ASN A 491 24.59 -6.17 -8.47
C ASN A 491 25.21 -4.83 -8.05
N TYR A 492 25.00 -4.43 -6.80
CA TYR A 492 25.50 -3.18 -6.26
C TYR A 492 27.00 -3.20 -5.92
N GLY A 493 27.62 -4.38 -5.75
CA GLY A 493 29.06 -4.51 -5.57
C GLY A 493 29.84 -4.13 -6.82
N THR A 494 29.31 -4.47 -8.01
CA THR A 494 29.89 -4.11 -9.30
C THR A 494 29.18 -2.95 -9.99
N ASN A 495 28.09 -2.47 -9.43
CA ASN A 495 27.18 -1.50 -10.03
C ASN A 495 26.74 -1.89 -11.45
N THR A 496 26.31 -3.15 -11.62
CA THR A 496 25.88 -3.66 -12.93
C THR A 496 24.47 -4.20 -12.90
N CYS A 497 23.76 -4.02 -14.03
CA CYS A 497 22.47 -4.62 -14.29
C CYS A 497 22.52 -5.48 -15.55
N LYS A 498 21.93 -6.68 -15.49
CA LYS A 498 21.79 -7.63 -16.60
C LYS A 498 20.35 -8.06 -16.72
N TYR A 499 19.97 -8.54 -17.90
CA TYR A 499 18.61 -8.93 -18.22
C TYR A 499 18.53 -10.34 -18.79
N TYR A 500 17.37 -10.95 -18.57
CA TYR A 500 17.04 -12.29 -19.03
C TYR A 500 15.56 -12.31 -19.43
N TYR A 501 15.21 -13.21 -20.35
CA TYR A 501 13.81 -13.52 -20.64
C TYR A 501 13.56 -15.01 -20.57
N SER A 502 12.31 -15.39 -20.37
CA SER A 502 11.82 -16.76 -20.42
C SER A 502 10.38 -16.79 -20.96
N THR A 503 9.99 -17.92 -21.53
CA THR A 503 8.60 -18.21 -21.93
C THR A 503 7.98 -19.32 -21.08
N ASP A 504 8.74 -19.92 -20.17
CA ASP A 504 8.34 -21.07 -19.35
C ASP A 504 8.62 -20.88 -17.83
N ASN A 505 9.15 -19.72 -17.42
CA ASN A 505 9.63 -19.42 -16.07
C ASN A 505 10.68 -20.38 -15.50
N LYS A 506 11.24 -21.24 -16.32
CA LYS A 506 12.23 -22.26 -15.93
C LYS A 506 13.60 -21.96 -16.53
N THR A 507 13.62 -21.70 -17.83
CA THR A 507 14.84 -21.45 -18.58
C THR A 507 14.95 -19.96 -18.91
N TYR A 508 15.85 -19.28 -18.23
CA TYR A 508 16.12 -17.87 -18.44
C TYR A 508 17.31 -17.66 -19.37
N THR A 509 17.07 -17.09 -20.53
CA THR A 509 18.09 -16.77 -21.52
C THR A 509 18.62 -15.36 -21.30
N PRO A 510 19.94 -15.16 -21.09
CA PRO A 510 20.54 -13.82 -21.03
C PRO A 510 20.29 -13.06 -22.33
N TRP A 511 19.73 -11.85 -22.23
CA TRP A 511 19.46 -11.01 -23.39
C TRP A 511 19.21 -9.57 -22.96
N GLY A 512 19.51 -8.62 -23.83
CA GLY A 512 19.30 -7.19 -23.60
C GLY A 512 20.62 -6.42 -23.46
N CYS A 513 20.50 -5.12 -23.18
CA CYS A 513 21.62 -4.21 -22.98
C CYS A 513 22.08 -4.29 -21.52
N THR A 514 23.30 -4.74 -21.29
CA THR A 514 23.92 -4.67 -19.95
C THR A 514 24.23 -3.21 -19.60
N MET A 515 24.00 -2.82 -18.36
CA MET A 515 24.21 -1.46 -17.90
C MET A 515 25.18 -1.41 -16.72
N LYS A 516 26.07 -0.42 -16.72
CA LYS A 516 26.75 0.02 -15.50
C LYS A 516 25.85 1.08 -14.87
N MET A 517 25.32 0.79 -13.68
CA MET A 517 24.42 1.67 -12.96
C MET A 517 25.19 2.86 -12.40
N GLY A 518 24.49 3.99 -12.27
CA GLY A 518 24.97 5.21 -11.66
C GLY A 518 23.95 5.81 -10.70
N TYR A 519 24.31 6.93 -10.13
CA TYR A 519 23.45 7.82 -9.39
C TYR A 519 23.72 9.25 -9.84
N THR A 520 22.70 9.97 -10.25
CA THR A 520 22.84 11.36 -10.69
C THR A 520 21.81 12.25 -9.98
N LEU A 521 22.20 13.50 -9.76
CA LEU A 521 21.31 14.50 -9.18
C LEU A 521 20.19 14.94 -10.14
N ASP A 522 20.34 14.64 -11.45
CA ASP A 522 19.26 14.91 -12.42
C ASP A 522 18.00 14.08 -12.16
N TYR A 523 18.11 12.97 -11.42
CA TYR A 523 16.99 12.14 -10.98
C TYR A 523 16.84 12.12 -9.46
N PHE A 524 17.93 12.22 -8.73
CA PHE A 524 18.06 12.37 -7.28
C PHE A 524 17.36 11.28 -6.46
N VAL A 525 17.26 10.08 -7.00
CA VAL A 525 16.72 8.87 -6.36
C VAL A 525 17.64 7.69 -6.66
N GLY A 526 17.55 6.61 -5.88
CA GLY A 526 18.21 5.35 -6.21
C GLY A 526 17.62 4.68 -7.46
N GLN A 527 18.32 3.69 -7.99
CA GLN A 527 17.81 2.86 -9.09
C GLN A 527 16.52 2.17 -8.65
N ARG A 528 15.53 2.09 -9.56
CA ARG A 528 14.23 1.46 -9.32
C ARG A 528 13.91 0.43 -10.39
N TYR A 529 13.11 -0.57 -10.04
CA TYR A 529 12.41 -1.38 -11.02
C TYR A 529 11.24 -0.59 -11.59
N TYR A 530 11.10 -0.63 -12.93
CA TYR A 530 9.96 -0.07 -13.64
C TYR A 530 9.30 -1.15 -14.48
N ILE A 531 7.99 -1.28 -14.35
CA ILE A 531 7.14 -2.03 -15.26
C ILE A 531 6.42 -1.00 -16.12
N PHE A 532 6.42 -1.16 -17.43
CA PHE A 532 5.94 -0.14 -18.34
C PHE A 532 5.26 -0.72 -19.58
N ASN A 533 4.39 0.09 -20.17
CA ASN A 533 3.81 -0.13 -21.49
C ASN A 533 3.57 1.22 -22.16
N TYR A 534 4.29 1.54 -23.24
CA TYR A 534 4.10 2.76 -24.00
C TYR A 534 3.98 2.47 -25.50
N ALA A 535 3.35 3.38 -26.26
CA ALA A 535 3.20 3.27 -27.69
C ALA A 535 4.25 4.12 -28.43
N THR A 536 4.75 3.63 -29.57
CA THR A 536 5.58 4.43 -30.50
C THR A 536 4.79 4.94 -31.71
N LYS A 537 3.55 4.47 -31.90
CA LYS A 537 2.69 4.85 -33.04
C LYS A 537 1.36 5.43 -32.60
N ALA A 538 0.53 4.66 -31.93
CA ALA A 538 -0.80 5.07 -31.48
C ALA A 538 -1.18 4.36 -30.19
N LEU A 539 -1.98 5.03 -29.36
CA LEU A 539 -2.53 4.43 -28.12
C LEU A 539 -3.56 3.33 -28.47
N GLY A 540 -3.82 2.45 -27.51
CA GLY A 540 -4.90 1.45 -27.59
C GLY A 540 -4.50 0.03 -27.24
N GLY A 541 -3.21 -0.28 -27.17
CA GLY A 541 -2.75 -1.58 -26.70
C GLY A 541 -2.62 -1.64 -25.17
N HIS A 542 -2.58 -2.86 -24.65
CA HIS A 542 -2.38 -3.11 -23.22
C HIS A 542 -1.57 -4.37 -22.97
N VAL A 543 -1.03 -4.46 -21.78
CA VAL A 543 -0.45 -5.69 -21.22
C VAL A 543 -1.06 -5.97 -19.87
N ASP A 544 -1.08 -7.23 -19.47
CA ASP A 544 -1.56 -7.66 -18.17
C ASP A 544 -0.40 -8.27 -17.37
N VAL A 545 -0.01 -7.60 -16.30
CA VAL A 545 1.05 -8.07 -15.40
C VAL A 545 0.44 -8.99 -14.37
N ASP A 546 0.87 -10.24 -14.38
CA ASP A 546 0.36 -11.30 -13.50
C ASP A 546 0.89 -11.18 -12.08
N TRP A 547 2.20 -11.02 -11.98
CA TRP A 547 2.90 -10.84 -10.71
C TRP A 547 4.28 -10.20 -10.93
N PHE A 548 4.80 -9.61 -9.86
CA PHE A 548 6.18 -9.18 -9.74
C PHE A 548 6.83 -9.82 -8.51
N SER A 549 8.07 -10.28 -8.64
CA SER A 549 8.84 -10.86 -7.53
C SER A 549 10.29 -10.38 -7.52
N THR A 550 10.84 -10.25 -6.33
CA THR A 550 12.27 -9.99 -6.09
C THR A 550 13.05 -11.25 -5.72
N GLU A 551 12.42 -12.41 -5.71
CA GLU A 551 13.07 -13.69 -5.42
C GLU A 551 13.90 -14.18 -6.61
N PRO A 552 15.13 -14.70 -6.39
CA PRO A 552 16.02 -15.11 -7.49
C PRO A 552 15.52 -16.35 -8.26
N LYS A 553 14.71 -17.17 -7.63
CA LYS A 553 13.98 -18.31 -8.21
C LYS A 553 12.57 -18.22 -7.69
N PHE A 554 11.65 -17.93 -8.56
CA PHE A 554 10.27 -17.71 -8.21
C PHE A 554 9.34 -18.49 -9.13
N THR A 555 8.39 -19.19 -8.54
CA THR A 555 7.29 -19.85 -9.23
C THR A 555 5.96 -19.40 -8.61
N GLU A 556 4.84 -19.60 -9.28
CA GLU A 556 3.51 -19.28 -8.72
C GLU A 556 3.27 -20.03 -7.38
N GLU A 557 3.87 -21.19 -7.21
CA GLU A 557 3.81 -22.00 -6.01
C GLU A 557 4.50 -21.36 -4.80
N ASP A 558 5.41 -20.41 -5.04
CA ASP A 558 6.11 -19.68 -3.96
C ASP A 558 5.21 -18.65 -3.26
N PHE A 559 4.09 -18.25 -3.86
CA PHE A 559 3.09 -17.41 -3.21
C PHE A 559 2.21 -18.15 -2.20
N TYR A 560 2.21 -19.50 -2.23
CA TYR A 560 1.28 -20.30 -1.47
C TYR A 560 2.00 -21.30 -0.58
N THR A 561 1.49 -21.50 0.64
CA THR A 561 1.93 -22.62 1.49
C THR A 561 1.40 -23.94 0.92
N ALA A 562 1.96 -25.06 1.36
CA ALA A 562 1.46 -26.40 0.97
C ALA A 562 -0.03 -26.57 1.33
N GLU A 563 -0.44 -26.04 2.51
CA GLU A 563 -1.83 -26.05 2.93
C GLU A 563 -2.71 -25.18 2.02
N MET A 564 -2.25 -23.98 1.62
CA MET A 564 -2.96 -23.13 0.68
C MET A 564 -3.09 -23.78 -0.69
N LEU A 565 -2.06 -24.49 -1.17
CA LEU A 565 -2.09 -25.23 -2.42
C LEU A 565 -3.03 -26.44 -2.34
N GLU A 566 -3.10 -27.13 -1.21
CA GLU A 566 -4.08 -28.19 -0.96
C GLU A 566 -5.50 -27.64 -0.90
N GLU A 567 -5.72 -26.54 -0.21
CA GLU A 567 -7.00 -25.82 -0.17
C GLU A 567 -7.44 -25.34 -1.56
N MET A 568 -6.49 -24.84 -2.36
CA MET A 568 -6.74 -24.45 -3.75
C MET A 568 -7.01 -25.63 -4.69
N ALA A 569 -6.44 -26.81 -4.42
CA ALA A 569 -6.67 -28.05 -5.18
C ALA A 569 -8.01 -28.69 -4.84
N GLN A 570 -8.55 -28.43 -3.65
CA GLN A 570 -9.90 -28.83 -3.29
C GLN A 570 -10.89 -28.01 -4.10
N THR A 571 -11.95 -28.66 -4.62
CA THR A 571 -13.06 -27.92 -5.25
C THR A 571 -13.58 -26.92 -4.22
N PRO A 572 -13.69 -25.61 -4.54
CA PRO A 572 -14.12 -24.63 -3.56
C PRO A 572 -15.49 -25.00 -3.04
N VAL A 573 -15.55 -25.40 -1.80
CA VAL A 573 -16.83 -25.60 -1.12
C VAL A 573 -17.30 -24.19 -0.74
N SER A 574 -18.43 -23.78 -1.32
CA SER A 574 -19.06 -22.54 -0.94
C SER A 574 -19.43 -22.60 0.56
N PRO A 575 -19.23 -21.52 1.33
CA PRO A 575 -19.60 -21.52 2.73
C PRO A 575 -21.08 -21.84 2.88
N LYS A 576 -21.41 -22.74 3.79
CA LYS A 576 -22.81 -23.05 4.11
C LYS A 576 -23.52 -21.81 4.60
N CYS A 577 -24.70 -21.56 4.08
CA CYS A 577 -25.44 -20.38 4.39
C CYS A 577 -26.22 -20.53 5.71
N ASP A 578 -26.13 -19.53 6.58
CA ASP A 578 -27.06 -19.42 7.71
C ASP A 578 -28.41 -18.91 7.18
N PRO A 579 -29.52 -19.65 7.46
CA PRO A 579 -30.84 -19.30 6.95
C PRO A 579 -31.32 -17.89 7.33
N ALA A 580 -30.82 -17.33 8.42
CA ALA A 580 -31.17 -15.99 8.88
C ALA A 580 -30.34 -14.87 8.19
N CYS A 581 -29.27 -15.21 7.48
CA CYS A 581 -28.30 -14.25 6.96
C CYS A 581 -28.12 -14.28 5.43
N ILE A 582 -28.88 -15.11 4.70
CA ILE A 582 -28.69 -15.27 3.25
C ILE A 582 -28.96 -13.97 2.48
N PHE A 583 -29.98 -13.21 2.85
CA PHE A 583 -30.36 -11.97 2.19
C PHE A 583 -30.62 -10.89 3.25
N PRO A 584 -29.56 -10.31 3.82
CA PRO A 584 -29.72 -9.32 4.86
C PRO A 584 -30.34 -8.03 4.28
N LEU A 585 -31.49 -7.65 4.81
CA LEU A 585 -32.25 -6.47 4.32
C LEU A 585 -31.85 -5.16 5.02
N ALA A 586 -31.24 -5.24 6.18
CA ALA A 586 -31.04 -4.09 7.06
C ALA A 586 -29.59 -3.57 7.13
N ASP A 587 -28.60 -4.34 6.66
CA ASP A 587 -27.18 -4.07 6.81
C ASP A 587 -26.56 -3.20 5.70
N GLY A 588 -27.37 -2.79 4.71
CA GLY A 588 -26.89 -1.99 3.59
C GLY A 588 -26.21 -2.79 2.46
N SER A 589 -26.11 -4.12 2.57
CA SER A 589 -25.47 -4.97 1.56
C SER A 589 -26.30 -5.14 0.27
N PHE A 590 -27.58 -4.79 0.29
CA PHE A 590 -28.42 -4.81 -0.91
C PHE A 590 -27.99 -3.74 -1.90
N ASN A 591 -27.45 -4.15 -3.03
CA ASN A 591 -27.13 -3.23 -4.13
C ASN A 591 -28.36 -3.01 -5.02
N PRO A 592 -28.98 -1.81 -5.03
CA PRO A 592 -30.19 -1.54 -5.83
C PRO A 592 -29.91 -1.42 -7.34
N SER A 593 -28.65 -1.36 -7.77
CA SER A 593 -28.22 -1.05 -9.14
C SER A 593 -27.28 -2.10 -9.70
N ILE A 594 -27.54 -3.39 -9.47
CA ILE A 594 -26.76 -4.47 -10.10
C ILE A 594 -26.93 -4.43 -11.63
N TYR A 595 -28.15 -4.17 -12.09
CA TYR A 595 -28.46 -3.92 -13.49
C TYR A 595 -29.48 -2.79 -13.58
N MET A 596 -29.21 -1.74 -14.37
CA MET A 596 -29.94 -0.46 -14.43
C MET A 596 -29.99 0.27 -13.07
N THR A 597 -30.29 1.55 -13.12
CA THR A 597 -30.37 2.39 -11.92
C THR A 597 -31.58 2.04 -11.07
N GLY A 598 -31.37 1.74 -9.80
CA GLY A 598 -32.39 1.50 -8.81
C GLY A 598 -32.13 2.27 -7.51
N THR A 599 -33.10 2.25 -6.62
CA THR A 599 -32.98 2.82 -5.27
C THR A 599 -33.47 1.82 -4.24
N ALA A 600 -32.80 1.76 -3.10
CA ALA A 600 -33.22 0.96 -1.96
C ALA A 600 -33.13 1.80 -0.68
N LYS A 601 -34.10 1.63 0.22
CA LYS A 601 -34.07 2.26 1.53
C LYS A 601 -34.77 1.40 2.56
N ASN A 602 -34.27 1.35 3.77
CA ASN A 602 -34.95 0.72 4.89
C ASN A 602 -36.08 1.62 5.38
N MET A 603 -37.24 1.02 5.68
CA MET A 603 -38.40 1.68 6.16
C MET A 603 -39.07 0.87 7.27
N THR A 604 -39.72 1.53 8.23
CA THR A 604 -40.56 0.88 9.21
C THR A 604 -41.99 1.40 9.05
N ALA A 605 -42.93 0.50 8.84
CA ALA A 605 -44.35 0.84 8.77
C ALA A 605 -45.19 -0.17 9.55
N ALA A 606 -46.13 0.31 10.37
CA ALA A 606 -46.97 -0.51 11.24
C ALA A 606 -46.16 -1.50 12.12
N GLY A 607 -44.96 -1.08 12.61
CA GLY A 607 -44.09 -1.91 13.43
C GLY A 607 -43.21 -2.90 12.65
N ASN A 608 -43.39 -3.06 11.32
CA ASN A 608 -42.63 -3.96 10.49
C ASN A 608 -41.47 -3.21 9.80
N LYS A 609 -40.25 -3.76 9.91
CA LYS A 609 -39.07 -3.29 9.15
C LYS A 609 -39.07 -3.93 7.76
N MET A 610 -38.80 -3.16 6.74
CA MET A 610 -38.74 -3.64 5.37
C MET A 610 -37.73 -2.88 4.53
N LEU A 611 -37.21 -3.54 3.49
CA LEU A 611 -36.45 -2.92 2.42
C LEU A 611 -37.42 -2.50 1.30
N VAL A 612 -37.41 -1.23 0.94
CA VAL A 612 -38.20 -0.70 -0.18
C VAL A 612 -37.26 -0.55 -1.37
N PHE A 613 -37.42 -1.42 -2.36
CA PHE A 613 -36.65 -1.42 -3.58
C PHE A 613 -37.48 -0.90 -4.76
N THR A 614 -36.90 -0.02 -5.58
CA THR A 614 -37.50 0.49 -6.81
C THR A 614 -36.43 0.53 -7.89
N SER A 615 -36.73 -0.02 -9.05
CA SER A 615 -35.90 0.06 -10.27
C SER A 615 -36.78 0.30 -11.47
N GLY A 616 -36.19 0.66 -12.63
CA GLY A 616 -36.90 0.64 -13.91
C GLY A 616 -37.45 -0.75 -14.26
N ALA A 617 -38.27 -0.84 -15.31
CA ALA A 617 -38.67 -2.15 -15.83
C ALA A 617 -37.39 -2.93 -16.23
N ASP A 618 -37.32 -4.20 -15.81
CA ASP A 618 -36.18 -5.09 -15.96
C ASP A 618 -34.93 -4.75 -15.15
N GLY A 619 -34.94 -3.65 -14.37
CA GLY A 619 -33.83 -3.34 -13.45
C GLY A 619 -33.73 -4.37 -12.34
N PHE A 620 -32.52 -4.69 -11.92
CA PHE A 620 -32.21 -5.77 -10.99
C PHE A 620 -31.38 -5.27 -9.81
N GLY A 621 -31.84 -5.51 -8.60
CA GLY A 621 -31.13 -5.25 -7.34
C GLY A 621 -31.01 -6.51 -6.50
N GLY A 622 -29.94 -6.61 -5.70
CA GLY A 622 -29.72 -7.81 -4.87
C GLY A 622 -28.33 -7.90 -4.29
N TRP A 623 -27.83 -9.11 -4.12
CA TRP A 623 -26.57 -9.45 -3.48
C TRP A 623 -25.68 -10.24 -4.42
N ARG A 624 -24.37 -9.90 -4.42
CA ARG A 624 -23.32 -10.65 -5.08
C ARG A 624 -22.51 -11.39 -4.04
N TYR A 625 -22.25 -12.65 -4.31
CA TYR A 625 -21.44 -13.55 -3.47
C TYR A 625 -20.22 -13.96 -4.29
N GLU A 626 -19.11 -13.27 -4.12
CA GLU A 626 -17.89 -13.49 -4.91
C GLU A 626 -17.38 -14.93 -4.80
N LYS A 627 -17.50 -15.52 -3.62
CA LYS A 627 -17.13 -16.92 -3.36
C LYS A 627 -18.27 -17.92 -3.62
N GLY A 628 -19.45 -17.44 -4.02
CA GLY A 628 -20.68 -18.22 -3.96
C GLY A 628 -21.12 -18.50 -2.51
N ILE A 629 -22.39 -18.91 -2.38
CA ILE A 629 -22.95 -19.44 -1.13
C ILE A 629 -23.59 -20.80 -1.41
N ASP A 630 -23.48 -21.71 -0.46
CA ASP A 630 -24.09 -23.02 -0.52
C ASP A 630 -25.41 -23.01 0.25
N ILE A 631 -26.50 -23.16 -0.49
CA ILE A 631 -27.87 -23.26 0.04
C ILE A 631 -28.45 -24.67 -0.14
N SER A 632 -27.66 -25.67 -0.52
CA SER A 632 -28.10 -27.02 -0.85
C SER A 632 -28.64 -27.84 0.34
N ASP A 633 -28.37 -27.40 1.57
CA ASP A 633 -28.93 -28.05 2.79
C ASP A 633 -30.40 -27.68 3.05
N TYR A 634 -30.97 -26.76 2.27
CA TYR A 634 -32.32 -26.28 2.42
C TYR A 634 -33.21 -26.72 1.26
N LYS A 635 -34.48 -26.96 1.55
CA LYS A 635 -35.48 -27.36 0.54
C LYS A 635 -36.18 -26.16 -0.07
N TYR A 636 -36.35 -25.08 0.69
CA TYR A 636 -37.17 -23.95 0.29
C TYR A 636 -36.47 -22.64 0.53
N LEU A 637 -36.69 -21.65 -0.39
CA LEU A 637 -36.40 -20.26 -0.21
C LEU A 637 -37.73 -19.49 -0.12
N ILE A 638 -37.91 -18.74 0.94
CA ILE A 638 -39.16 -18.04 1.22
C ILE A 638 -38.93 -16.53 1.09
N VAL A 639 -39.78 -15.88 0.30
CA VAL A 639 -39.77 -14.42 0.09
C VAL A 639 -41.07 -13.85 0.63
N LYS A 640 -40.98 -12.93 1.60
CA LYS A 640 -42.15 -12.19 2.14
C LYS A 640 -42.09 -10.72 1.73
N THR A 641 -43.23 -10.19 1.35
CA THR A 641 -43.43 -8.79 0.99
C THR A 641 -44.60 -8.19 1.81
N PHE A 642 -44.43 -6.95 2.24
CA PHE A 642 -45.49 -6.25 3.02
C PHE A 642 -46.73 -6.03 2.19
N ALA A 643 -46.58 -5.72 0.91
CA ALA A 643 -47.66 -5.58 -0.04
C ALA A 643 -47.47 -6.55 -1.23
N LYS A 644 -48.58 -6.98 -1.86
CA LYS A 644 -48.53 -7.81 -3.04
C LYS A 644 -47.64 -7.14 -4.13
N PRO A 645 -46.58 -7.82 -4.63
CA PRO A 645 -45.74 -7.26 -5.66
C PRO A 645 -46.49 -6.99 -6.99
N ALA A 646 -46.02 -6.04 -7.76
CA ALA A 646 -46.55 -5.80 -9.09
C ALA A 646 -46.27 -7.00 -10.01
N LYS A 647 -47.19 -7.24 -10.96
CA LYS A 647 -47.02 -8.32 -11.95
C LYS A 647 -45.69 -8.16 -12.71
N GLY A 648 -44.94 -9.23 -12.88
CA GLY A 648 -43.63 -9.26 -13.50
C GLY A 648 -42.46 -9.02 -12.52
N THR A 649 -42.72 -8.81 -11.22
CA THR A 649 -41.69 -8.81 -10.19
C THR A 649 -41.18 -10.24 -10.01
N LYS A 650 -39.86 -10.45 -10.14
CA LYS A 650 -39.26 -11.81 -10.07
C LYS A 650 -38.11 -11.86 -9.07
N LEU A 651 -38.00 -12.97 -8.36
CA LEU A 651 -36.74 -13.39 -7.76
C LEU A 651 -35.87 -14.05 -8.85
N ARG A 652 -34.57 -13.73 -8.85
CA ARG A 652 -33.59 -14.35 -9.73
C ARG A 652 -32.44 -14.94 -8.93
N LEU A 653 -32.01 -16.14 -9.30
CA LEU A 653 -30.83 -16.80 -8.77
C LEU A 653 -29.89 -17.19 -9.92
N TYR A 654 -28.60 -16.97 -9.71
CA TYR A 654 -27.54 -17.34 -10.65
C TYR A 654 -26.48 -18.14 -9.91
N ASP A 655 -26.05 -19.23 -10.52
CA ASP A 655 -24.87 -19.96 -10.07
C ASP A 655 -23.61 -19.54 -10.88
N LYS A 656 -22.50 -20.14 -10.55
CA LYS A 656 -21.21 -19.89 -11.22
C LYS A 656 -21.25 -20.19 -12.72
N ASN A 657 -21.96 -21.25 -13.14
CA ASN A 657 -21.96 -21.71 -14.53
C ASN A 657 -22.92 -20.89 -15.41
N ASN A 658 -23.94 -20.31 -14.80
CA ASN A 658 -25.01 -19.58 -15.49
C ASN A 658 -24.93 -18.06 -15.21
N TYR A 659 -23.84 -17.57 -14.66
CA TYR A 659 -23.69 -16.17 -14.29
C TYR A 659 -23.92 -15.23 -15.50
N TRP A 660 -24.96 -14.37 -15.40
CA TRP A 660 -25.46 -13.47 -16.45
C TRP A 660 -25.95 -14.10 -17.76
N THR A 661 -25.83 -15.41 -17.95
CA THR A 661 -26.28 -16.08 -19.17
C THR A 661 -27.71 -16.59 -19.03
N ALA A 662 -28.05 -17.15 -17.89
CA ALA A 662 -29.38 -17.62 -17.58
C ALA A 662 -29.65 -17.62 -16.07
N ALA A 663 -30.81 -17.14 -15.65
CA ALA A 663 -31.25 -17.15 -14.27
C ALA A 663 -32.30 -18.23 -14.04
N TYR A 664 -32.37 -18.77 -12.84
CA TYR A 664 -33.65 -19.25 -12.32
C TYR A 664 -34.53 -18.05 -12.01
N GLU A 665 -35.76 -18.04 -12.49
CA GLU A 665 -36.72 -16.96 -12.28
C GLU A 665 -38.00 -17.47 -11.60
N CYS A 666 -38.43 -16.82 -10.55
CA CYS A 666 -39.73 -17.06 -9.92
C CYS A 666 -40.49 -15.75 -9.79
N GLU A 667 -41.68 -15.67 -10.42
CA GLU A 667 -42.54 -14.49 -10.28
C GLU A 667 -43.17 -14.41 -8.88
N LEU A 668 -43.03 -13.28 -8.21
CA LEU A 668 -43.59 -13.03 -6.88
C LEU A 668 -45.04 -12.58 -7.01
N THR A 669 -45.99 -13.54 -7.00
CA THR A 669 -47.41 -13.28 -7.28
C THR A 669 -48.25 -13.04 -6.03
N THR A 670 -47.70 -13.38 -4.85
CA THR A 670 -48.38 -13.28 -3.53
C THR A 670 -47.50 -12.53 -2.53
N LYS A 671 -48.02 -12.20 -1.35
CA LYS A 671 -47.22 -11.59 -0.29
C LYS A 671 -46.18 -12.55 0.29
N GLU A 672 -46.40 -13.84 0.19
CA GLU A 672 -45.53 -14.89 0.62
C GLU A 672 -45.33 -15.86 -0.56
N THR A 673 -44.08 -16.04 -1.00
CA THR A 673 -43.73 -16.92 -2.10
C THR A 673 -42.73 -17.95 -1.60
N VAL A 674 -43.11 -19.23 -1.71
CA VAL A 674 -42.27 -20.40 -1.36
C VAL A 674 -41.65 -20.95 -2.63
N ILE A 675 -40.33 -21.05 -2.70
CA ILE A 675 -39.58 -21.52 -3.86
C ILE A 675 -38.91 -22.82 -3.48
N ASP A 676 -39.22 -23.88 -4.26
CA ASP A 676 -38.59 -25.21 -4.09
C ASP A 676 -37.19 -25.21 -4.73
N LEU A 677 -36.16 -25.37 -3.89
CA LEU A 677 -34.76 -25.39 -4.29
C LEU A 677 -34.30 -26.69 -4.96
N SER A 678 -35.12 -27.74 -4.89
CA SER A 678 -34.80 -29.05 -5.54
C SER A 678 -34.86 -28.98 -7.07
N ASN A 679 -35.56 -27.99 -7.64
CA ASN A 679 -35.78 -27.84 -9.08
C ASN A 679 -35.55 -26.45 -9.61
N LEU A 680 -34.36 -25.93 -9.39
CA LEU A 680 -33.95 -24.62 -9.95
C LEU A 680 -33.55 -24.74 -11.41
N THR A 681 -34.51 -24.64 -12.33
CA THR A 681 -34.26 -24.75 -13.77
C THR A 681 -34.47 -23.38 -14.43
N THR A 682 -33.52 -22.94 -15.25
CA THR A 682 -33.57 -21.66 -15.97
C THR A 682 -34.56 -21.76 -17.16
N ALA A 683 -34.93 -20.61 -17.71
CA ALA A 683 -35.76 -20.57 -18.94
C ALA A 683 -35.12 -21.27 -20.14
N LEU A 684 -33.80 -21.46 -20.13
CA LEU A 684 -33.04 -22.17 -21.17
C LEU A 684 -32.94 -23.69 -20.89
N GLY A 685 -33.56 -24.18 -19.82
CA GLY A 685 -33.55 -25.61 -19.45
C GLY A 685 -32.27 -26.07 -18.74
N THR A 686 -31.36 -25.19 -18.39
CA THR A 686 -30.17 -25.50 -17.59
C THR A 686 -30.51 -25.49 -16.11
N LYS A 687 -29.88 -26.34 -15.32
CA LYS A 687 -30.05 -26.36 -13.86
C LYS A 687 -29.10 -25.41 -13.18
N ILE A 688 -29.60 -24.69 -12.17
CA ILE A 688 -28.82 -23.91 -11.25
C ILE A 688 -28.31 -24.79 -10.13
N ASP A 689 -27.04 -24.71 -9.82
CA ASP A 689 -26.39 -25.42 -8.72
C ASP A 689 -26.61 -24.69 -7.39
N PRO A 690 -27.46 -25.20 -6.50
CA PRO A 690 -27.73 -24.56 -5.21
C PRO A 690 -26.52 -24.58 -4.26
N SER A 691 -25.52 -25.41 -4.51
CA SER A 691 -24.28 -25.42 -3.73
C SER A 691 -23.35 -24.26 -4.06
N HIS A 692 -23.68 -23.45 -5.08
CA HIS A 692 -22.82 -22.36 -5.50
C HIS A 692 -23.58 -21.17 -6.11
N ILE A 693 -24.47 -20.56 -5.34
CA ILE A 693 -25.19 -19.35 -5.74
C ILE A 693 -24.25 -18.14 -5.65
N CYS A 694 -23.99 -17.48 -6.76
CA CYS A 694 -23.09 -16.32 -6.82
C CYS A 694 -23.80 -14.97 -6.99
N LEU A 695 -25.06 -14.96 -7.38
CA LEU A 695 -25.89 -13.76 -7.49
C LEU A 695 -27.34 -14.09 -7.23
N ALA A 696 -27.97 -13.30 -6.37
CA ALA A 696 -29.39 -13.41 -6.04
C ALA A 696 -30.02 -12.05 -5.88
N GLY A 697 -31.27 -11.89 -6.30
CA GLY A 697 -31.95 -10.60 -6.12
C GLY A 697 -33.31 -10.53 -6.77
N ILE A 698 -33.82 -9.30 -6.85
CA ILE A 698 -35.18 -9.00 -7.32
C ILE A 698 -35.12 -8.17 -8.61
N GLN A 699 -35.84 -8.63 -9.61
CA GLN A 699 -36.13 -7.85 -10.82
C GLN A 699 -37.34 -6.96 -10.56
N GLY A 700 -37.19 -5.66 -10.82
CA GLY A 700 -38.23 -4.66 -10.66
C GLY A 700 -39.09 -4.46 -11.91
N THR A 701 -40.15 -3.69 -11.74
CA THR A 701 -41.17 -3.40 -12.78
C THR A 701 -41.46 -1.90 -12.94
N GLY A 702 -40.60 -1.04 -12.42
CA GLY A 702 -40.86 0.40 -12.31
C GLY A 702 -41.72 0.80 -11.08
N LYS A 703 -42.17 -0.17 -10.29
CA LYS A 703 -42.94 0.06 -9.06
C LYS A 703 -42.14 -0.37 -7.82
N ALA A 704 -42.42 0.28 -6.69
CA ALA A 704 -41.77 -0.06 -5.44
C ALA A 704 -42.17 -1.47 -4.95
N ILE A 705 -41.19 -2.22 -4.48
CA ILE A 705 -41.33 -3.53 -3.89
C ILE A 705 -40.95 -3.41 -2.42
N TYR A 706 -41.81 -3.94 -1.52
CA TYR A 706 -41.71 -3.81 -0.08
C TYR A 706 -41.31 -5.18 0.50
N ILE A 707 -40.01 -5.46 0.60
CA ILE A 707 -39.49 -6.75 1.03
C ILE A 707 -39.36 -6.77 2.54
N SER A 708 -40.08 -7.65 3.22
CA SER A 708 -40.02 -7.79 4.68
C SER A 708 -39.04 -8.84 5.15
N GLU A 709 -38.97 -9.99 4.46
CA GLU A 709 -38.08 -11.10 4.83
C GLU A 709 -37.71 -11.92 3.60
N ILE A 710 -36.48 -12.46 3.57
CA ILE A 710 -36.05 -13.53 2.65
C ILE A 710 -35.21 -14.49 3.48
N PHE A 711 -35.62 -15.76 3.53
CA PHE A 711 -34.92 -16.77 4.33
C PHE A 711 -35.06 -18.19 3.76
N LEU A 712 -34.22 -19.10 4.22
CA LEU A 712 -34.20 -20.51 3.85
C LEU A 712 -34.95 -21.35 4.88
N SER A 713 -35.64 -22.42 4.42
CA SER A 713 -36.41 -23.32 5.26
C SER A 713 -36.32 -24.77 4.75
N ASN A 714 -36.52 -25.72 5.67
CA ASN A 714 -36.60 -27.17 5.34
C ASN A 714 -38.01 -27.74 5.41
N ASP A 715 -38.95 -27.02 5.99
CA ASP A 715 -40.35 -27.43 6.17
C ASP A 715 -41.31 -26.63 5.26
N GLY A 716 -40.88 -25.57 4.66
CA GLY A 716 -41.72 -24.69 3.83
C GLY A 716 -42.66 -23.79 4.65
N GLU A 717 -42.54 -23.80 5.96
CA GLU A 717 -43.32 -22.92 6.83
C GLU A 717 -42.91 -21.47 6.62
N THR A 718 -43.91 -20.62 6.49
CA THR A 718 -43.67 -19.18 6.27
C THR A 718 -43.34 -18.39 7.56
N ASN A 719 -43.37 -19.05 8.71
CA ASN A 719 -42.93 -18.48 9.97
C ASN A 719 -41.52 -18.97 10.31
N VAL A 720 -40.60 -18.04 10.52
CA VAL A 720 -39.25 -18.38 11.00
C VAL A 720 -39.39 -19.00 12.38
N THR A 721 -39.25 -20.31 12.49
CA THR A 721 -38.93 -20.94 13.76
C THR A 721 -37.49 -20.63 14.07
N THR A 722 -37.25 -19.42 14.62
CA THR A 722 -35.94 -19.08 15.17
C THR A 722 -35.72 -20.06 16.32
N GLY A 723 -34.71 -20.90 16.20
CA GLY A 723 -34.23 -21.73 17.31
C GLY A 723 -33.59 -20.89 18.41
N ILE A 724 -34.25 -19.78 18.79
CA ILE A 724 -33.90 -18.92 19.90
C ILE A 724 -34.74 -19.40 21.08
N GLU A 725 -34.18 -20.33 21.85
CA GLU A 725 -34.70 -20.56 23.20
C GLU A 725 -34.53 -19.28 24.01
N SER A 726 -35.65 -18.62 24.33
CA SER A 726 -35.65 -17.53 25.29
C SER A 726 -35.41 -18.12 26.69
N THR A 727 -34.16 -18.09 27.14
CA THR A 727 -33.87 -18.37 28.53
C THR A 727 -34.31 -17.15 29.37
N GLN A 728 -35.44 -17.27 30.06
CA GLN A 728 -35.88 -16.35 31.11
C GLN A 728 -35.04 -16.53 32.39
N ASP A 729 -33.77 -16.62 32.32
CA ASP A 729 -32.93 -16.60 33.52
C ASP A 729 -31.77 -15.63 33.29
N ASN A 730 -31.86 -14.51 34.02
CA ASN A 730 -30.86 -13.46 34.14
C ASN A 730 -29.58 -13.95 34.85
N LYS A 731 -28.97 -15.04 34.39
CA LYS A 731 -27.61 -15.42 34.71
C LYS A 731 -26.90 -15.76 33.44
N VAL A 732 -26.06 -14.83 33.01
CA VAL A 732 -25.00 -15.16 32.07
C VAL A 732 -24.26 -16.35 32.66
N ALA A 733 -24.49 -17.56 32.12
CA ALA A 733 -23.76 -18.74 32.53
C ALA A 733 -22.30 -18.43 32.27
N GLY A 734 -21.48 -18.53 33.34
CA GLY A 734 -20.10 -18.07 33.36
C GLY A 734 -19.35 -18.42 32.10
N CYS A 735 -18.71 -17.43 31.52
CA CYS A 735 -17.72 -17.64 30.48
C CYS A 735 -16.58 -18.48 31.08
N HIS A 736 -16.48 -19.71 30.66
CA HIS A 736 -15.29 -20.53 30.94
C HIS A 736 -14.15 -20.03 30.05
N GLU A 737 -12.92 -20.17 30.49
CA GLU A 737 -11.66 -19.66 29.89
C GLU A 737 -11.44 -19.92 28.39
N ASP A 738 -12.27 -20.70 27.73
CA ASP A 738 -12.14 -21.08 26.31
C ASP A 738 -13.29 -20.57 25.39
N ALA A 739 -14.12 -19.62 25.84
CA ALA A 739 -15.20 -19.10 25.02
C ALA A 739 -14.93 -17.64 24.59
N HIS A 740 -14.95 -17.39 23.29
CA HIS A 740 -14.78 -16.06 22.73
C HIS A 740 -16.13 -15.47 22.31
N ILE A 741 -16.33 -14.18 22.62
CA ILE A 741 -17.54 -13.43 22.26
C ILE A 741 -17.20 -12.51 21.09
N TYR A 742 -18.06 -12.54 20.06
CA TYR A 742 -17.88 -11.69 18.88
C TYR A 742 -19.13 -10.84 18.66
N THR A 743 -18.92 -9.61 18.20
CA THR A 743 -20.01 -8.80 17.64
C THR A 743 -20.54 -9.42 16.37
N THR A 744 -21.71 -9.02 15.89
CA THR A 744 -22.24 -9.43 14.57
C THR A 744 -21.36 -9.04 13.40
N GLY A 745 -20.42 -8.10 13.60
CA GLY A 745 -19.39 -7.73 12.63
C GLY A 745 -18.10 -8.53 12.74
N GLY A 746 -18.05 -9.60 13.59
CA GLY A 746 -16.89 -10.47 13.72
C GLY A 746 -15.77 -9.94 14.63
N ILE A 747 -16.00 -8.84 15.36
CA ILE A 747 -15.03 -8.28 16.30
C ILE A 747 -15.13 -9.03 17.64
N MET A 748 -14.02 -9.54 18.14
CA MET A 748 -13.95 -10.17 19.47
C MET A 748 -14.13 -9.12 20.57
N THR A 749 -14.90 -9.42 21.61
CA THR A 749 -15.16 -8.54 22.74
C THR A 749 -15.22 -9.35 24.04
N ASP A 750 -14.82 -8.73 25.12
CA ASP A 750 -14.82 -9.35 26.46
C ASP A 750 -16.20 -9.34 27.13
N LEU A 751 -17.11 -8.55 26.63
CA LEU A 751 -18.48 -8.43 27.16
C LEU A 751 -19.52 -8.43 26.04
N PRO A 752 -20.65 -9.12 26.21
CA PRO A 752 -21.77 -9.03 25.27
C PRO A 752 -22.29 -7.59 25.23
N GLY A 753 -22.27 -6.98 24.03
CA GLY A 753 -22.93 -5.69 23.83
C GLY A 753 -24.45 -5.82 23.77
N ASP A 754 -25.19 -4.70 23.93
CA ASP A 754 -26.64 -4.67 23.72
C ASP A 754 -26.95 -5.12 22.27
N GLY A 755 -27.76 -6.16 22.15
CA GLY A 755 -28.14 -6.71 20.85
C GLY A 755 -27.72 -8.17 20.67
N ILE A 756 -27.21 -8.52 19.50
CA ILE A 756 -26.84 -9.89 19.15
C ILE A 756 -25.33 -10.05 19.23
N SER A 757 -24.88 -11.01 20.06
CA SER A 757 -23.49 -11.44 20.14
C SER A 757 -23.34 -12.90 19.70
N ILE A 758 -22.20 -13.25 19.16
CA ILE A 758 -21.86 -14.63 18.77
C ILE A 758 -20.84 -15.16 19.76
N ILE A 759 -21.20 -16.20 20.51
CA ILE A 759 -20.26 -16.89 21.41
C ILE A 759 -19.75 -18.14 20.69
N ARG A 760 -18.43 -18.24 20.55
CA ARG A 760 -17.77 -19.39 19.93
C ARG A 760 -17.00 -20.17 20.98
N LYS A 761 -17.22 -21.49 21.02
CA LYS A 761 -16.50 -22.43 21.87
C LYS A 761 -16.26 -23.73 21.10
N ASN A 762 -15.02 -24.18 21.00
CA ASN A 762 -14.64 -25.43 20.36
C ASN A 762 -15.32 -25.61 18.97
N ASP A 763 -15.10 -24.66 18.06
CA ASP A 763 -15.65 -24.62 16.69
C ASP A 763 -17.19 -24.62 16.56
N LYS A 764 -17.89 -24.51 17.66
CA LYS A 764 -19.34 -24.27 17.66
C LYS A 764 -19.64 -22.82 18.02
N ALA A 765 -20.34 -22.13 17.13
CA ALA A 765 -20.81 -20.77 17.37
C ALA A 765 -22.26 -20.78 17.87
N LYS A 766 -22.56 -20.02 18.91
CA LYS A 766 -23.94 -19.81 19.39
C LYS A 766 -24.24 -18.30 19.38
N LYS A 767 -25.33 -17.93 18.73
CA LYS A 767 -25.83 -16.56 18.70
C LYS A 767 -26.60 -16.29 20.00
N VAL A 768 -26.28 -15.23 20.70
CA VAL A 768 -26.93 -14.84 21.95
C VAL A 768 -27.48 -13.41 21.81
N LEU A 769 -28.73 -13.21 22.14
CA LEU A 769 -29.34 -11.89 22.22
C LEU A 769 -29.18 -11.38 23.67
N THR A 770 -28.45 -10.29 23.84
CA THR A 770 -28.35 -9.57 25.10
C THR A 770 -29.28 -8.35 25.06
N ARG A 771 -30.11 -8.19 26.09
CA ARG A 771 -30.99 -7.04 26.26
C ARG A 771 -30.37 -6.03 27.21
#